data_1e9054015a07e5eb9279f216e326630a
#
_entry.id   1e9054015a07e5eb9279f216e326630a
#
_cell.length_a   1.000
_cell.length_b   1.000
_cell.length_c   1.000
_cell.angle_alpha   90.00
_cell.angle_beta   90.00
_cell.angle_gamma   90.00
#
_symmetry.space_group_name_H-M   'P 1'
#
loop_
_entity.id
_entity.type
_entity.pdbx_description
1 polymer ?
#
loop_
_entity_poly.entity_id
_entity_poly.type
_entity_poly.pdbx_seq_one_letter_code
_entity_poly.pdbx_strand_id
1 'polypeptide(L)'
;MKKQLLHSGWQLTTVGKNDTIPATVPGSVYNDLLNAGHMEDPYWRDNEMKALALMDEDYRYNTTFDVNADVLNSERVLLRCEGLDTIADIVLNGEKIASVCNMHRTWEFDVKDSLKTTGNTLEIVFHSPTKYIKEQDKICHAGGSEDAMVGFPNLRKAHCMFGWDWGPRLPDAGIWRDIMLCGVNGGRIISTYVKQTHGENTVTLGIEPEIETVNGAELTYTVTLTTPNGEEKVYTGSPKEIAVEDPQLWWPHGLGEQPLYTVRVDLQRDGETVDTWEKRIGLRTMTMHIEKDRYGESFAHEVNGVTFFAMGADYIPEDNILPRTSPERTRKLLEQAVAANHNCVRVWGGGHYPSDAFYDVCDELGLVIWQDFMFACANYNLSDEFEENLRAEFNDNIKRIRSHASLGLWCGNNEMEMFTFFGGLALMPNNPTGHPPMWELTPKQKGDYTRLYEYILPKTVKALDPQTYYWPSSPSSGGDFDNPSDETRGDVHYWDVWHGSLPFTDYRNHNFRYVSEFGFQAFPTLKTVESFTEPEDRNIFSYVMEKHQRNNAANSKIMTYLGQTYRYPTAGLGTLLYTSQLLSAEAMKYGVEHWRRHRGQCMGAIVWQLNDCWPVASWSSIDYFGRWKALHYYEKRFFAPVLLSCEEKGFLDDPNPNRECRDLNTDTVKSIRLNVSNETMQPQTVTVKWELRNNRSEVLRDGGEVEITVPAMDTVWLDTVELPEANMFTDHVHYACYQNGEMISESTVLFSVPKYYDYIDPQLSCRVEGDEIIVSAKAYAKSVEVLNENEDWVLEDNYFDLEAGEERRIRIVSGDANGIHMRSVYNIR
;
A
#
# COMPACT_ATOMS: atom_id res chain seq x y z
N MET A 1 33.93 8.51 3.89
CA MET A 1 33.37 9.81 4.34
C MET A 1 33.20 9.80 5.85
N LYS A 2 33.50 10.91 6.58
CA LYS A 2 33.30 11.05 8.03
C LYS A 2 31.91 11.63 8.27
N LYS A 3 31.17 11.11 9.25
CA LYS A 3 29.82 11.59 9.56
C LYS A 3 29.68 12.00 11.01
N GLN A 4 28.98 13.10 11.25
CA GLN A 4 28.57 13.55 12.58
C GLN A 4 27.07 13.87 12.55
N LEU A 5 26.25 13.02 13.19
CA LEU A 5 24.82 13.25 13.33
C LEU A 5 24.57 14.46 14.25
N LEU A 6 23.60 15.29 13.87
CA LEU A 6 23.17 16.46 14.63
C LEU A 6 21.76 16.19 15.20
N HIS A 7 21.63 15.20 16.09
CA HIS A 7 20.34 14.75 16.61
C HIS A 7 20.01 15.26 18.01
N SER A 8 20.97 15.88 18.69
CA SER A 8 20.81 16.27 20.10
C SER A 8 20.76 17.78 20.33
N GLY A 9 20.17 18.18 21.45
CA GLY A 9 20.18 19.57 21.90
C GLY A 9 19.22 20.50 21.16
N TRP A 10 18.28 19.97 20.39
CA TRP A 10 17.32 20.74 19.66
C TRP A 10 16.21 21.32 20.53
N GLN A 11 15.79 22.50 20.17
CA GLN A 11 14.67 23.23 20.74
C GLN A 11 13.75 23.71 19.65
N LEU A 12 12.45 23.70 19.90
CA LEU A 12 11.40 24.22 19.05
C LEU A 12 10.81 25.49 19.66
N THR A 13 10.64 26.52 18.83
CA THR A 13 9.98 27.77 19.23
C THR A 13 9.00 28.20 18.16
N THR A 14 7.77 28.57 18.54
CA THR A 14 6.84 29.23 17.62
C THR A 14 7.35 30.64 17.33
N VAL A 15 7.53 31.00 16.06
CA VAL A 15 8.10 32.32 15.67
C VAL A 15 7.21 33.45 16.17
N GLY A 16 7.82 34.39 16.86
CA GLY A 16 7.11 35.54 17.45
C GLY A 16 6.51 35.29 18.83
N LYS A 17 6.66 34.09 19.40
CA LYS A 17 6.26 33.76 20.76
C LYS A 17 7.48 33.43 21.64
N ASN A 18 7.31 33.48 22.95
CA ASN A 18 8.36 33.14 23.92
C ASN A 18 8.10 31.77 24.57
N ASP A 19 7.75 30.80 23.77
CA ASP A 19 7.49 29.42 24.18
C ASP A 19 8.52 28.48 23.53
N THR A 20 9.57 28.15 24.22
CA THR A 20 10.58 27.23 23.73
C THR A 20 10.43 25.91 24.45
N ILE A 21 10.35 24.84 23.68
CA ILE A 21 10.21 23.46 24.17
C ILE A 21 11.36 22.59 23.65
N PRO A 22 11.71 21.47 24.32
CA PRO A 22 12.60 20.48 23.77
C PRO A 22 12.06 19.92 22.46
N ALA A 23 12.95 19.65 21.48
CA ALA A 23 12.60 19.06 20.20
C ALA A 23 13.37 17.76 19.94
N THR A 24 12.74 16.85 19.23
CA THR A 24 13.32 15.60 18.77
C THR A 24 13.73 15.71 17.30
N VAL A 25 14.93 15.24 16.96
CA VAL A 25 15.40 15.21 15.57
C VAL A 25 16.08 13.85 15.29
N PRO A 26 15.66 13.12 14.26
CA PRO A 26 14.50 13.37 13.39
C PRO A 26 13.18 13.48 14.14
N GLY A 27 12.29 14.36 13.66
CA GLY A 27 11.05 14.66 14.35
C GLY A 27 10.14 15.60 13.56
N SER A 28 9.09 16.08 14.23
CA SER A 28 8.15 17.02 13.65
C SER A 28 7.54 17.96 14.71
N VAL A 29 6.98 19.07 14.24
CA VAL A 29 6.33 20.07 15.11
C VAL A 29 5.20 19.45 15.92
N TYR A 30 4.30 18.68 15.30
CA TYR A 30 3.20 18.06 16.03
C TYR A 30 3.71 17.09 17.09
N ASN A 31 4.71 16.28 16.75
CA ASN A 31 5.28 15.34 17.71
C ASN A 31 5.86 16.04 18.93
N ASP A 32 6.60 17.14 18.73
CA ASP A 32 7.23 17.89 19.81
C ASP A 32 6.21 18.65 20.67
N LEU A 33 5.18 19.25 20.04
CA LEU A 33 4.06 19.88 20.75
C LEU A 33 3.26 18.89 21.59
N LEU A 34 3.02 17.68 21.07
CA LEU A 34 2.38 16.60 21.82
C LEU A 34 3.20 16.20 23.04
N ASN A 35 4.50 15.94 22.85
CA ASN A 35 5.41 15.52 23.91
C ASN A 35 5.54 16.58 25.01
N ALA A 36 5.45 17.87 24.65
CA ALA A 36 5.47 18.99 25.60
C ALA A 36 4.11 19.26 26.27
N GLY A 37 3.04 18.59 25.86
CA GLY A 37 1.68 18.85 26.33
C GLY A 37 1.08 20.18 25.85
N HIS A 38 1.61 20.75 24.77
CA HIS A 38 1.14 21.98 24.13
C HIS A 38 0.08 21.73 23.04
N MET A 39 -0.19 20.48 22.72
CA MET A 39 -1.21 20.03 21.80
C MET A 39 -1.92 18.79 22.37
N GLU A 40 -3.24 18.74 22.22
CA GLU A 40 -4.01 17.53 22.47
C GLU A 40 -3.82 16.53 21.33
N ASP A 41 -4.07 15.21 21.58
CA ASP A 41 -3.97 14.21 20.51
C ASP A 41 -4.92 14.57 19.36
N PRO A 42 -4.40 14.82 18.14
CA PRO A 42 -5.21 15.22 17.00
C PRO A 42 -6.15 14.12 16.52
N TYR A 43 -5.89 12.85 16.89
CA TYR A 43 -6.73 11.71 16.53
C TYR A 43 -7.90 11.51 17.49
N TRP A 44 -7.95 12.25 18.61
CA TRP A 44 -9.08 12.20 19.53
C TRP A 44 -10.21 13.12 19.07
N ARG A 45 -11.37 12.52 18.76
CA ARG A 45 -12.62 13.21 18.36
C ARG A 45 -12.40 14.15 17.16
N ASP A 46 -12.51 15.45 17.35
CA ASP A 46 -12.34 16.51 16.34
C ASP A 46 -11.15 17.43 16.61
N ASN A 47 -10.19 16.98 17.41
CA ASN A 47 -8.97 17.75 17.73
C ASN A 47 -8.10 18.04 16.51
N GLU A 48 -8.28 17.32 15.39
CA GLU A 48 -7.69 17.64 14.09
C GLU A 48 -7.83 19.15 13.76
N MET A 49 -8.99 19.73 14.04
CA MET A 49 -9.25 21.14 13.73
C MET A 49 -8.37 22.09 14.54
N LYS A 50 -8.11 21.76 15.81
CA LYS A 50 -7.20 22.52 16.68
C LYS A 50 -5.75 22.36 16.23
N ALA A 51 -5.35 21.16 15.87
CA ALA A 51 -4.01 20.86 15.37
C ALA A 51 -3.75 21.55 14.03
N LEU A 52 -4.70 21.53 13.10
CA LEU A 52 -4.58 22.23 11.82
C LEU A 52 -4.29 23.72 12.00
N ALA A 53 -4.96 24.37 12.96
CA ALA A 53 -4.75 25.80 13.22
C ALA A 53 -3.32 26.14 13.69
N LEU A 54 -2.61 25.19 14.29
CA LEU A 54 -1.19 25.38 14.68
C LEU A 54 -0.29 25.54 13.46
N MET A 55 -0.63 24.94 12.31
CA MET A 55 0.15 25.05 11.08
C MET A 55 -0.03 26.37 10.33
N ASP A 56 -0.82 27.29 10.84
CA ASP A 56 -0.83 28.69 10.41
C ASP A 56 0.34 29.49 11.01
N GLU A 57 1.15 28.92 11.91
CA GLU A 57 2.32 29.57 12.49
C GLU A 57 3.61 29.09 11.78
N ASP A 58 4.67 29.91 11.91
CA ASP A 58 6.03 29.50 11.53
C ASP A 58 6.74 28.92 12.76
N TYR A 59 7.62 27.95 12.55
CA TYR A 59 8.34 27.27 13.62
C TYR A 59 9.85 27.31 13.40
N ARG A 60 10.60 27.49 14.48
CA ARG A 60 12.07 27.48 14.45
C ARG A 60 12.62 26.35 15.30
N TYR A 61 13.34 25.46 14.67
CA TYR A 61 14.24 24.53 15.32
C TYR A 61 15.60 25.16 15.48
N ASN A 62 16.21 25.05 16.67
CA ASN A 62 17.57 25.52 16.89
C ASN A 62 18.37 24.56 17.77
N THR A 63 19.66 24.45 17.50
CA THR A 63 20.63 23.70 18.31
C THR A 63 21.98 24.37 18.36
N THR A 64 22.77 24.00 19.35
CA THR A 64 24.19 24.39 19.47
C THR A 64 25.03 23.15 19.51
N PHE A 65 26.12 23.08 18.74
CA PHE A 65 26.98 21.91 18.64
C PHE A 65 28.45 22.24 18.46
N ASP A 66 29.29 21.32 18.81
CA ASP A 66 30.73 21.34 18.50
C ASP A 66 30.99 20.40 17.32
N VAL A 67 32.00 20.73 16.50
CA VAL A 67 32.33 19.88 15.34
C VAL A 67 33.44 18.92 15.72
N ASN A 68 33.23 17.64 15.41
CA ASN A 68 34.26 16.60 15.57
C ASN A 68 35.52 16.98 14.76
N ALA A 69 36.68 16.84 15.38
CA ALA A 69 37.93 17.24 14.75
C ALA A 69 38.25 16.55 13.44
N ASP A 70 37.86 15.28 13.29
CA ASP A 70 38.02 14.48 12.08
C ASP A 70 37.09 14.96 10.92
N VAL A 71 35.93 15.51 11.23
CA VAL A 71 35.01 16.13 10.26
C VAL A 71 35.54 17.52 9.89
N LEU A 72 35.87 18.38 10.87
CA LEU A 72 36.32 19.75 10.64
C LEU A 72 37.61 19.80 9.80
N ASN A 73 38.52 18.86 10.02
CA ASN A 73 39.80 18.77 9.30
C ASN A 73 39.68 18.17 7.89
N SER A 74 38.48 17.76 7.47
CA SER A 74 38.27 17.24 6.12
C SER A 74 38.46 18.34 5.07
N GLU A 75 38.78 17.96 3.83
CA GLU A 75 39.02 18.88 2.72
C GLU A 75 37.75 19.70 2.37
N ARG A 76 36.57 19.04 2.52
CA ARG A 76 35.24 19.64 2.34
C ARG A 76 34.33 19.18 3.47
N VAL A 77 33.42 20.03 3.93
CA VAL A 77 32.41 19.65 4.93
C VAL A 77 31.04 20.06 4.44
N LEU A 78 30.14 19.07 4.31
CA LEU A 78 28.77 19.30 3.87
C LEU A 78 27.83 19.23 5.07
N LEU A 79 26.91 20.17 5.18
CA LEU A 79 25.66 19.99 5.93
C LEU A 79 24.68 19.24 5.05
N ARG A 80 24.34 18.00 5.45
CA ARG A 80 23.42 17.14 4.73
C ARG A 80 22.13 17.00 5.53
N CYS A 81 20.99 17.33 4.89
CA CYS A 81 19.65 17.19 5.43
C CYS A 81 18.90 16.20 4.53
N GLU A 82 18.60 15.03 5.03
CA GLU A 82 17.97 13.95 4.24
C GLU A 82 16.45 14.13 4.06
N GLY A 83 15.84 15.03 4.84
CA GLY A 83 14.44 15.39 4.71
C GLY A 83 14.06 16.57 5.57
N LEU A 84 13.66 17.67 4.93
CA LEU A 84 13.08 18.87 5.56
C LEU A 84 11.65 19.04 5.07
N ASP A 85 10.68 18.98 5.96
CA ASP A 85 9.26 19.09 5.65
C ASP A 85 8.72 20.44 6.11
N THR A 86 8.61 21.41 5.21
CA THR A 86 8.80 21.40 3.75
C THR A 86 9.50 22.67 3.29
N ILE A 87 9.00 23.84 3.72
CA ILE A 87 9.52 25.16 3.33
C ILE A 87 10.40 25.65 4.47
N ALA A 88 11.71 25.71 4.25
CA ALA A 88 12.60 26.04 5.34
C ALA A 88 13.73 27.00 4.94
N ASP A 89 14.08 27.88 5.87
CA ASP A 89 15.28 28.68 5.84
C ASP A 89 16.32 28.05 6.78
N ILE A 90 17.53 27.83 6.27
CA ILE A 90 18.64 27.22 7.01
C ILE A 90 19.65 28.32 7.36
N VAL A 91 19.94 28.53 8.66
CA VAL A 91 20.82 29.54 9.18
C VAL A 91 21.91 28.89 10.02
N LEU A 92 23.17 29.04 9.63
CA LEU A 92 24.34 28.54 10.34
C LEU A 92 25.17 29.73 10.88
N ASN A 93 25.42 29.75 12.19
CA ASN A 93 26.20 30.80 12.87
C ASN A 93 25.70 32.24 12.60
N GLY A 94 24.37 32.38 12.43
CA GLY A 94 23.70 33.63 12.16
C GLY A 94 23.68 34.05 10.68
N GLU A 95 24.24 33.26 9.78
CA GLU A 95 24.22 33.49 8.34
C GLU A 95 23.23 32.52 7.67
N LYS A 96 22.30 33.04 6.86
CA LYS A 96 21.38 32.23 6.06
C LYS A 96 22.14 31.60 4.90
N ILE A 97 22.24 30.28 4.90
CA ILE A 97 22.95 29.51 3.88
C ILE A 97 22.04 29.01 2.74
N ALA A 98 20.74 28.78 3.02
CA ALA A 98 19.81 28.31 2.00
C ALA A 98 18.35 28.55 2.36
N SER A 99 17.49 28.49 1.33
CA SER A 99 16.03 28.24 1.44
C SER A 99 15.69 27.01 0.64
N VAL A 100 14.81 26.17 1.16
CA VAL A 100 14.41 24.90 0.57
C VAL A 100 12.89 24.75 0.53
N CYS A 101 12.36 23.98 -0.42
CA CYS A 101 10.91 23.81 -0.59
C CYS A 101 10.60 22.47 -1.27
N ASN A 102 10.97 21.35 -0.61
CA ASN A 102 10.62 19.99 -1.07
C ASN A 102 10.99 18.98 0.01
N MET A 103 10.01 18.24 0.56
CA MET A 103 10.26 17.24 1.59
C MET A 103 10.87 15.94 1.08
N HIS A 104 10.79 15.68 -0.24
CA HIS A 104 11.23 14.43 -0.86
C HIS A 104 12.70 14.45 -1.29
N ARG A 105 13.43 15.56 -1.04
CA ARG A 105 14.82 15.77 -1.45
C ARG A 105 15.79 15.61 -0.30
N THR A 106 17.01 15.20 -0.64
CA THR A 106 18.21 15.36 0.18
C THR A 106 18.89 16.68 -0.18
N TRP A 107 19.15 17.53 0.81
CA TRP A 107 19.77 18.82 0.64
C TRP A 107 21.20 18.80 1.17
N GLU A 108 22.15 19.29 0.40
CA GLU A 108 23.56 19.35 0.77
C GLU A 108 24.15 20.75 0.52
N PHE A 109 24.84 21.28 1.52
CA PHE A 109 25.46 22.62 1.47
C PHE A 109 26.90 22.54 1.95
N ASP A 110 27.83 23.10 1.18
CA ASP A 110 29.22 23.23 1.63
C ASP A 110 29.29 24.32 2.72
N VAL A 111 29.66 23.89 3.92
CA VAL A 111 29.65 24.75 5.11
C VAL A 111 31.02 24.88 5.77
N LYS A 112 32.08 24.32 5.16
CA LYS A 112 33.42 24.25 5.77
C LYS A 112 33.89 25.60 6.30
N ASP A 113 33.76 26.64 5.49
CA ASP A 113 34.28 27.98 5.82
C ASP A 113 33.42 28.72 6.87
N SER A 114 32.18 28.26 7.08
CA SER A 114 31.23 28.80 8.05
C SER A 114 31.31 28.14 9.42
N LEU A 115 32.04 27.02 9.55
CA LEU A 115 32.12 26.26 10.80
C LEU A 115 33.19 26.73 11.72
N LYS A 116 32.93 26.69 13.04
CA LYS A 116 33.85 26.85 14.16
C LYS A 116 34.12 25.52 14.81
N THR A 117 35.22 25.40 15.54
CA THR A 117 35.53 24.21 16.31
C THR A 117 34.45 23.90 17.36
N THR A 118 33.98 24.96 18.06
CA THR A 118 32.98 24.83 19.13
C THR A 118 31.94 25.94 19.05
N GLY A 119 30.77 25.67 19.64
CA GLY A 119 29.72 26.66 19.81
C GLY A 119 29.09 27.11 18.48
N ASN A 120 28.97 26.20 17.51
CA ASN A 120 28.20 26.49 16.31
C ASN A 120 26.73 26.53 16.66
N THR A 121 25.98 27.42 16.01
CA THR A 121 24.51 27.48 16.10
C THR A 121 23.91 27.11 14.75
N LEU A 122 22.94 26.23 14.76
CA LEU A 122 22.13 25.88 13.57
C LEU A 122 20.67 26.17 13.86
N GLU A 123 20.05 26.97 13.01
CA GLU A 123 18.63 27.27 13.06
C GLU A 123 17.98 26.85 11.73
N ILE A 124 16.81 26.19 11.82
CA ILE A 124 15.98 25.87 10.66
C ILE A 124 14.59 26.45 10.95
N VAL A 125 14.19 27.42 10.14
CA VAL A 125 12.90 28.09 10.27
C VAL A 125 11.95 27.52 9.23
N PHE A 126 10.96 26.76 9.68
CA PHE A 126 9.89 26.22 8.84
C PHE A 126 8.76 27.25 8.71
N HIS A 127 8.39 27.54 7.47
CA HIS A 127 7.27 28.42 7.15
C HIS A 127 5.97 27.63 7.02
N SER A 128 4.85 28.27 7.37
CA SER A 128 3.52 27.69 7.35
C SER A 128 3.15 27.07 5.98
N PRO A 129 2.95 25.77 5.88
CA PRO A 129 2.53 25.13 4.64
C PRO A 129 1.12 25.55 4.22
N THR A 130 0.22 25.79 5.17
CA THR A 130 -1.16 26.22 4.93
C THR A 130 -1.26 27.62 4.34
N LYS A 131 -0.44 28.56 4.82
CA LYS A 131 -0.36 29.90 4.24
C LYS A 131 0.27 29.85 2.86
N TYR A 132 1.34 29.09 2.70
CA TYR A 132 2.04 28.98 1.43
C TYR A 132 1.13 28.47 0.31
N ILE A 133 0.43 27.34 0.50
CA ILE A 133 -0.44 26.80 -0.56
C ILE A 133 -1.56 27.78 -0.93
N LYS A 134 -2.16 28.47 0.06
CA LYS A 134 -3.18 29.51 -0.18
C LYS A 134 -2.65 30.70 -1.00
N GLU A 135 -1.41 31.11 -0.75
CA GLU A 135 -0.79 32.23 -1.50
C GLU A 135 -0.39 31.79 -2.92
N GLN A 136 0.18 30.60 -3.06
CA GLN A 136 0.56 30.07 -4.38
C GLN A 136 -0.65 29.82 -5.27
N ASP A 137 -1.74 29.32 -4.71
CA ASP A 137 -2.96 29.09 -5.49
C ASP A 137 -3.60 30.37 -6.06
N LYS A 138 -3.44 31.50 -5.36
CA LYS A 138 -3.84 32.83 -5.89
C LYS A 138 -3.00 33.28 -7.07
N ILE A 139 -1.72 32.87 -7.12
CA ILE A 139 -0.79 33.22 -8.19
C ILE A 139 -1.00 32.30 -9.40
N CYS A 140 -1.10 31.01 -9.16
CA CYS A 140 -1.27 29.99 -10.18
C CYS A 140 -2.14 28.85 -9.63
N HIS A 141 -3.41 28.86 -9.99
CA HIS A 141 -4.36 27.85 -9.54
C HIS A 141 -3.96 26.47 -10.04
N ALA A 142 -3.95 25.50 -9.11
CA ALA A 142 -3.74 24.08 -9.40
C ALA A 142 -4.92 23.30 -8.82
N GLY A 143 -5.74 22.73 -9.69
CA GLY A 143 -6.84 21.86 -9.28
C GLY A 143 -6.35 20.55 -8.71
N GLY A 144 -7.15 19.92 -7.87
CA GLY A 144 -6.84 18.63 -7.27
C GLY A 144 -8.04 18.06 -6.54
N SER A 145 -7.86 16.90 -5.86
CA SER A 145 -8.90 16.26 -5.07
C SER A 145 -9.56 17.25 -4.11
N GLU A 146 -10.90 17.26 -4.06
CA GLU A 146 -11.69 18.10 -3.16
C GLU A 146 -11.54 17.69 -1.67
N ASP A 147 -11.03 16.49 -1.41
CA ASP A 147 -10.78 16.00 -0.06
C ASP A 147 -9.59 16.70 0.60
N ALA A 148 -8.64 17.16 -0.22
CA ALA A 148 -7.45 17.89 0.22
C ALA A 148 -7.68 19.41 0.28
N MET A 149 -6.77 20.10 0.96
CA MET A 149 -6.79 21.56 1.06
C MET A 149 -6.44 22.19 -0.29
N VAL A 150 -7.23 23.19 -0.74
CA VAL A 150 -6.99 23.91 -2.00
C VAL A 150 -5.58 24.46 -2.07
N GLY A 151 -4.92 24.26 -3.21
CA GLY A 151 -3.57 24.70 -3.50
C GLY A 151 -2.46 23.72 -3.11
N PHE A 152 -2.80 22.56 -2.53
CA PHE A 152 -1.83 21.54 -2.13
C PHE A 152 -0.85 21.12 -3.24
N PRO A 153 -1.21 21.09 -4.54
CA PRO A 153 -0.28 20.67 -5.58
C PRO A 153 0.90 21.64 -5.80
N ASN A 154 0.80 22.87 -5.28
CA ASN A 154 1.87 23.86 -5.39
C ASN A 154 3.05 23.61 -4.43
N LEU A 155 2.97 22.58 -3.57
CA LEU A 155 4.01 22.24 -2.60
C LEU A 155 4.42 20.77 -2.72
N ARG A 156 5.71 20.51 -2.84
CA ARG A 156 6.26 19.14 -2.85
C ARG A 156 6.30 18.56 -1.43
N LYS A 157 5.12 18.19 -0.95
CA LYS A 157 4.87 17.59 0.35
C LYS A 157 3.92 16.40 0.16
N ALA A 158 3.98 15.41 1.04
CA ALA A 158 3.02 14.30 1.03
C ALA A 158 1.59 14.86 0.98
N HIS A 159 0.89 14.64 -0.14
CA HIS A 159 -0.39 15.29 -0.42
C HIS A 159 -1.46 14.91 0.57
N CYS A 160 -1.47 13.64 1.02
CA CYS A 160 -2.41 13.14 2.01
C CYS A 160 -2.35 13.89 3.35
N MET A 161 -1.25 14.57 3.68
CA MET A 161 -1.17 15.41 4.89
C MET A 161 -2.08 16.64 4.82
N PHE A 162 -2.47 17.06 3.63
CA PHE A 162 -3.47 18.13 3.43
C PHE A 162 -4.91 17.63 3.49
N GLY A 163 -5.12 16.36 3.81
CA GLY A 163 -6.39 15.65 3.81
C GLY A 163 -6.54 14.75 2.60
N TRP A 164 -7.28 13.67 2.78
CA TRP A 164 -7.68 12.74 1.73
C TRP A 164 -9.03 12.11 2.11
N ASP A 165 -9.67 11.35 1.21
CA ASP A 165 -10.95 10.69 1.52
C ASP A 165 -10.82 9.52 2.55
N TRP A 166 -9.61 9.33 3.10
CA TRP A 166 -9.27 8.48 4.24
C TRP A 166 -8.33 9.18 5.24
N GLY A 167 -7.72 10.32 4.89
CA GLY A 167 -6.66 11.00 5.63
C GLY A 167 -7.09 12.27 6.36
N PRO A 168 -6.48 12.59 7.51
CA PRO A 168 -6.75 13.84 8.21
C PRO A 168 -6.03 15.02 7.56
N ARG A 169 -6.48 16.25 7.83
CA ARG A 169 -5.82 17.50 7.42
C ARG A 169 -4.82 17.94 8.48
N LEU A 170 -3.66 17.31 8.48
CA LEU A 170 -2.58 17.55 9.44
C LEU A 170 -1.25 17.76 8.71
N PRO A 171 -1.07 18.91 8.00
CA PRO A 171 0.14 19.20 7.23
C PRO A 171 1.28 19.64 8.16
N ASP A 172 1.89 18.68 8.85
CA ASP A 172 2.99 18.86 9.82
C ASP A 172 4.21 19.52 9.18
N ALA A 173 5.22 19.87 9.98
CA ALA A 173 6.49 20.44 9.54
C ALA A 173 7.63 19.91 10.42
N GLY A 174 8.85 19.85 9.89
CA GLY A 174 9.98 19.47 10.74
C GLY A 174 11.16 18.85 10.00
N ILE A 175 12.16 18.47 10.78
CA ILE A 175 13.35 17.73 10.33
C ILE A 175 13.00 16.24 10.41
N TRP A 176 12.34 15.71 9.39
CA TRP A 176 11.72 14.37 9.48
C TRP A 176 12.64 13.20 9.13
N ARG A 177 13.83 13.49 8.60
CA ARG A 177 14.92 12.52 8.37
C ARG A 177 16.22 13.05 8.95
N ASP A 178 17.30 12.30 8.82
CA ASP A 178 18.59 12.62 9.41
C ASP A 178 19.15 13.95 8.92
N ILE A 179 19.80 14.65 9.85
CA ILE A 179 20.62 15.84 9.60
C ILE A 179 22.03 15.61 10.17
N MET A 180 23.05 15.90 9.35
CA MET A 180 24.43 15.58 9.72
C MET A 180 25.46 16.49 9.03
N LEU A 181 26.66 16.55 9.61
CA LEU A 181 27.86 17.01 8.93
C LEU A 181 28.59 15.84 8.28
N CYS A 182 28.99 16.00 7.03
CA CYS A 182 29.75 15.03 6.24
C CYS A 182 31.10 15.59 5.84
N GLY A 183 32.18 15.05 6.42
CA GLY A 183 33.56 15.38 6.04
C GLY A 183 34.04 14.52 4.86
N VAL A 184 34.46 15.16 3.78
CA VAL A 184 34.93 14.52 2.54
C VAL A 184 36.41 14.81 2.35
N ASN A 185 37.20 13.74 2.07
CA ASN A 185 38.63 13.83 1.78
C ASN A 185 38.92 13.10 0.47
N GLY A 186 39.48 13.80 -0.50
CA GLY A 186 39.78 13.30 -1.84
C GLY A 186 38.56 13.07 -2.72
N GLY A 187 37.47 12.53 -2.18
CA GLY A 187 36.22 12.35 -2.89
C GLY A 187 35.22 11.49 -2.12
N ARG A 188 34.05 11.27 -2.75
CA ARG A 188 32.95 10.44 -2.20
C ARG A 188 32.21 9.72 -3.30
N ILE A 189 31.47 8.68 -2.93
CA ILE A 189 30.53 7.97 -3.79
C ILE A 189 29.15 8.62 -3.60
N ILE A 190 28.61 9.22 -4.68
CA ILE A 190 27.24 9.78 -4.67
C ILE A 190 26.22 8.65 -4.70
N SER A 191 26.43 7.68 -5.61
CA SER A 191 25.62 6.48 -5.74
C SER A 191 26.40 5.41 -6.51
N THR A 192 25.95 4.15 -6.47
CA THR A 192 26.45 3.11 -7.39
C THR A 192 25.27 2.46 -8.09
N TYR A 193 25.30 2.39 -9.41
CA TYR A 193 24.36 1.56 -10.14
C TYR A 193 24.97 0.18 -10.34
N VAL A 194 24.22 -0.86 -9.94
CA VAL A 194 24.61 -2.26 -10.13
C VAL A 194 23.73 -2.85 -11.22
N LYS A 195 24.24 -2.81 -12.45
CA LYS A 195 23.56 -3.35 -13.64
C LYS A 195 23.69 -4.86 -13.67
N GLN A 196 22.61 -5.58 -13.96
CA GLN A 196 22.59 -7.03 -14.06
C GLN A 196 22.45 -7.46 -15.52
N THR A 197 23.31 -8.40 -15.95
CA THR A 197 23.18 -9.07 -17.25
C THR A 197 23.13 -10.57 -16.99
N HIS A 198 21.97 -11.16 -17.25
CA HIS A 198 21.70 -12.57 -16.98
C HIS A 198 22.06 -13.43 -18.19
N GLY A 199 22.89 -14.48 -17.96
CA GLY A 199 23.20 -15.57 -18.88
C GLY A 199 22.53 -16.86 -18.39
N GLU A 200 22.87 -17.99 -19.00
CA GLU A 200 22.27 -19.30 -18.66
C GLU A 200 22.64 -19.76 -17.25
N ASN A 201 23.92 -19.66 -16.84
CA ASN A 201 24.40 -20.04 -15.50
C ASN A 201 25.28 -18.95 -14.86
N THR A 202 25.17 -17.70 -15.29
CA THR A 202 26.04 -16.62 -14.85
C THR A 202 25.27 -15.33 -14.84
N VAL A 203 25.45 -14.52 -13.80
CA VAL A 203 25.00 -13.11 -13.78
C VAL A 203 26.24 -12.21 -13.77
N THR A 204 26.35 -11.32 -14.74
CA THR A 204 27.38 -10.28 -14.75
C THR A 204 26.84 -9.01 -14.12
N LEU A 205 27.52 -8.54 -13.07
CA LEU A 205 27.23 -7.28 -12.40
C LEU A 205 28.12 -6.17 -12.98
N GLY A 206 27.52 -5.21 -13.68
CA GLY A 206 28.16 -3.96 -14.07
C GLY A 206 28.18 -3.02 -12.89
N ILE A 207 29.35 -2.58 -12.45
CA ILE A 207 29.54 -1.70 -11.28
C ILE A 207 29.85 -0.30 -11.77
N GLU A 208 28.90 0.61 -11.61
CA GLU A 208 28.96 1.98 -12.12
C GLU A 208 28.86 3.00 -10.96
N PRO A 209 29.96 3.23 -10.19
CA PRO A 209 29.95 4.23 -9.12
C PRO A 209 30.02 5.64 -9.71
N GLU A 210 29.15 6.50 -9.24
CA GLU A 210 29.21 7.94 -9.48
C GLU A 210 30.07 8.58 -8.39
N ILE A 211 31.25 9.05 -8.76
CA ILE A 211 32.25 9.55 -7.84
C ILE A 211 32.40 11.07 -8.01
N GLU A 212 32.27 11.79 -6.90
CA GLU A 212 32.65 13.20 -6.81
C GLU A 212 34.08 13.30 -6.26
N THR A 213 34.95 13.98 -7.00
CA THR A 213 36.35 14.20 -6.58
C THR A 213 36.51 15.57 -5.93
N VAL A 214 37.35 15.67 -4.91
CA VAL A 214 37.75 16.94 -4.27
C VAL A 214 39.20 17.22 -4.58
N ASN A 215 39.51 18.48 -4.94
CA ASN A 215 40.85 18.93 -5.29
C ASN A 215 41.59 18.13 -6.36
N GLY A 216 40.85 17.46 -7.28
CA GLY A 216 41.43 16.67 -8.38
C GLY A 216 42.18 15.42 -7.92
N ALA A 217 41.78 14.83 -6.80
CA ALA A 217 42.39 13.59 -6.28
C ALA A 217 42.26 12.43 -7.26
N GLU A 218 43.33 11.66 -7.42
CA GLU A 218 43.28 10.39 -8.11
C GLU A 218 42.68 9.32 -7.17
N LEU A 219 41.60 8.71 -7.63
CA LEU A 219 40.84 7.75 -6.83
C LEU A 219 40.73 6.41 -7.59
N THR A 220 40.79 5.34 -6.83
CA THR A 220 40.46 3.99 -7.27
C THR A 220 39.40 3.39 -6.36
N TYR A 221 38.84 2.27 -6.72
CA TYR A 221 37.94 1.56 -5.82
C TYR A 221 38.15 0.05 -5.87
N THR A 222 37.74 -0.59 -4.77
CA THR A 222 37.60 -2.04 -4.67
C THR A 222 36.14 -2.40 -4.52
N VAL A 223 35.77 -3.59 -4.97
CA VAL A 223 34.42 -4.12 -4.78
C VAL A 223 34.50 -5.42 -4.01
N THR A 224 33.75 -5.51 -2.91
CA THR A 224 33.54 -6.77 -2.18
C THR A 224 32.14 -7.27 -2.50
N LEU A 225 32.05 -8.47 -3.01
CA LEU A 225 30.80 -9.19 -3.20
C LEU A 225 30.67 -10.25 -2.11
N THR A 226 29.62 -10.15 -1.28
CA THR A 226 29.27 -11.17 -0.28
C THR A 226 28.07 -11.95 -0.79
N THR A 227 28.19 -13.26 -0.86
CA THR A 227 27.09 -14.16 -1.28
C THR A 227 26.05 -14.30 -0.14
N PRO A 228 24.84 -14.82 -0.43
CA PRO A 228 23.83 -15.11 0.59
C PRO A 228 24.32 -16.06 1.69
N ASN A 229 25.30 -16.89 1.39
CA ASN A 229 25.93 -17.81 2.34
C ASN A 229 27.08 -17.18 3.15
N GLY A 230 27.36 -15.88 2.96
CA GLY A 230 28.40 -15.14 3.67
C GLY A 230 29.82 -15.29 3.12
N GLU A 231 30.01 -15.88 1.94
CA GLU A 231 31.31 -15.94 1.27
C GLU A 231 31.65 -14.58 0.63
N GLU A 232 32.84 -14.06 0.95
CA GLU A 232 33.31 -12.79 0.44
C GLU A 232 34.34 -12.97 -0.68
N LYS A 233 34.22 -12.18 -1.73
CA LYS A 233 35.21 -12.08 -2.81
C LYS A 233 35.52 -10.62 -3.11
N VAL A 234 36.81 -10.28 -3.04
CA VAL A 234 37.29 -8.90 -3.23
C VAL A 234 37.86 -8.74 -4.62
N TYR A 235 37.45 -7.71 -5.33
CA TYR A 235 37.92 -7.32 -6.65
C TYR A 235 38.59 -5.94 -6.56
N THR A 236 39.85 -5.87 -7.04
CA THR A 236 40.67 -4.67 -6.96
C THR A 236 40.84 -4.01 -8.32
N GLY A 237 41.35 -2.77 -8.36
CA GLY A 237 41.68 -2.06 -9.59
C GLY A 237 40.48 -1.47 -10.33
N SER A 238 39.47 -1.00 -9.56
CA SER A 238 38.29 -0.35 -10.12
C SER A 238 37.51 -1.22 -11.10
N PRO A 239 37.08 -2.42 -10.71
CA PRO A 239 36.43 -3.37 -11.60
C PRO A 239 35.10 -2.79 -12.11
N LYS A 240 34.89 -2.88 -13.43
CA LYS A 240 33.64 -2.44 -14.06
C LYS A 240 32.60 -3.56 -14.15
N GLU A 241 33.05 -4.79 -14.13
CA GLU A 241 32.20 -5.98 -14.25
C GLU A 241 32.68 -7.08 -13.31
N ILE A 242 31.71 -7.82 -12.75
CA ILE A 242 31.96 -8.96 -11.86
C ILE A 242 31.02 -10.07 -12.28
N ALA A 243 31.57 -11.27 -12.54
CA ALA A 243 30.78 -12.46 -12.86
C ALA A 243 30.43 -13.23 -11.57
N VAL A 244 29.15 -13.60 -11.43
CA VAL A 244 28.62 -14.49 -10.41
C VAL A 244 28.24 -15.80 -11.11
N GLU A 245 29.01 -16.83 -10.86
CA GLU A 245 28.77 -18.18 -11.41
C GLU A 245 27.74 -18.89 -10.50
N ASP A 246 26.89 -19.72 -11.12
CA ASP A 246 25.81 -20.45 -10.44
C ASP A 246 25.00 -19.59 -9.46
N PRO A 247 24.38 -18.48 -9.92
CA PRO A 247 23.74 -17.50 -9.07
C PRO A 247 22.48 -18.06 -8.39
N GLN A 248 22.28 -17.71 -7.12
CA GLN A 248 21.01 -17.89 -6.44
C GLN A 248 20.09 -16.73 -6.84
N LEU A 249 19.00 -17.04 -7.55
CA LEU A 249 18.07 -16.01 -8.03
C LEU A 249 17.04 -15.65 -6.98
N TRP A 250 16.75 -14.36 -6.89
CA TRP A 250 15.68 -13.81 -6.06
C TRP A 250 14.30 -14.00 -6.74
N TRP A 251 13.28 -14.32 -5.93
CA TRP A 251 11.92 -14.56 -6.38
C TRP A 251 10.91 -13.81 -5.53
N PRO A 252 9.75 -13.42 -6.08
CA PRO A 252 8.61 -12.94 -5.28
C PRO A 252 8.11 -13.99 -4.29
N HIS A 253 7.44 -13.52 -3.25
CA HIS A 253 6.79 -14.38 -2.27
C HIS A 253 5.88 -15.43 -2.96
N GLY A 254 5.98 -16.69 -2.50
CA GLY A 254 5.23 -17.81 -3.08
C GLY A 254 5.82 -18.44 -4.34
N LEU A 255 6.83 -17.82 -4.99
CA LEU A 255 7.47 -18.34 -6.21
C LEU A 255 8.87 -18.91 -5.97
N GLY A 256 9.49 -18.61 -4.86
CA GLY A 256 10.81 -19.11 -4.50
C GLY A 256 11.42 -18.35 -3.33
N GLU A 257 12.72 -18.50 -3.14
CA GLU A 257 13.47 -17.89 -2.05
C GLU A 257 13.93 -16.46 -2.41
N GLN A 258 14.33 -15.69 -1.39
CA GLN A 258 14.78 -14.30 -1.52
C GLN A 258 16.27 -14.13 -1.17
N PRO A 259 17.20 -14.80 -1.86
CA PRO A 259 18.62 -14.65 -1.56
C PRO A 259 19.13 -13.26 -1.93
N LEU A 260 19.82 -12.62 -0.99
CA LEU A 260 20.38 -11.28 -1.16
C LEU A 260 21.90 -11.35 -1.09
N TYR A 261 22.53 -10.75 -2.11
CA TYR A 261 23.98 -10.52 -2.18
C TYR A 261 24.27 -9.12 -1.65
N THR A 262 25.39 -8.94 -0.97
CA THR A 262 25.88 -7.61 -0.59
C THR A 262 26.97 -7.15 -1.54
N VAL A 263 26.78 -6.00 -2.16
CA VAL A 263 27.78 -5.31 -2.97
C VAL A 263 28.31 -4.12 -2.17
N ARG A 264 29.61 -4.15 -1.85
CA ARG A 264 30.28 -3.04 -1.18
C ARG A 264 31.36 -2.46 -2.10
N VAL A 265 31.34 -1.15 -2.25
CA VAL A 265 32.34 -0.38 -3.02
C VAL A 265 33.10 0.52 -2.05
N ASP A 266 34.41 0.25 -1.89
CA ASP A 266 35.31 1.06 -1.07
C ASP A 266 36.13 1.98 -1.99
N LEU A 267 35.87 3.29 -1.93
CA LEU A 267 36.61 4.31 -2.64
C LEU A 267 37.95 4.58 -1.93
N GLN A 268 39.03 4.55 -2.68
CA GLN A 268 40.37 4.62 -2.14
C GLN A 268 41.18 5.79 -2.72
N ARG A 269 41.98 6.41 -1.86
CA ARG A 269 43.03 7.37 -2.20
C ARG A 269 44.35 6.87 -1.58
N ASP A 270 45.37 6.72 -2.39
CA ASP A 270 46.70 6.24 -1.95
C ASP A 270 46.64 4.90 -1.16
N GLY A 271 45.65 4.04 -1.48
CA GLY A 271 45.42 2.75 -0.84
C GLY A 271 44.59 2.80 0.47
N GLU A 272 44.21 3.98 0.93
CA GLU A 272 43.33 4.15 2.09
C GLU A 272 41.88 4.37 1.67
N THR A 273 40.95 3.74 2.34
CA THR A 273 39.49 3.93 2.09
C THR A 273 39.03 5.29 2.58
N VAL A 274 38.53 6.11 1.68
CA VAL A 274 38.01 7.46 1.94
C VAL A 274 36.49 7.52 2.02
N ASP A 275 35.80 6.62 1.31
CA ASP A 275 34.34 6.45 1.37
C ASP A 275 33.92 5.03 1.06
N THR A 276 32.72 4.64 1.49
CA THR A 276 32.15 3.32 1.25
C THR A 276 30.69 3.46 0.87
N TRP A 277 30.29 2.72 -0.16
CA TRP A 277 28.89 2.48 -0.52
C TRP A 277 28.60 0.99 -0.38
N GLU A 278 27.47 0.64 0.20
CA GLU A 278 27.06 -0.75 0.39
C GLU A 278 25.57 -0.90 0.16
N LYS A 279 25.17 -1.97 -0.53
CA LYS A 279 23.76 -2.28 -0.77
C LYS A 279 23.56 -3.79 -0.88
N ARG A 280 22.46 -4.29 -0.34
CA ARG A 280 21.99 -5.64 -0.64
C ARG A 280 21.24 -5.63 -1.96
N ILE A 281 21.43 -6.63 -2.79
CA ILE A 281 20.76 -6.79 -4.10
C ILE A 281 20.28 -8.23 -4.26
N GLY A 282 19.11 -8.41 -4.87
CA GLY A 282 18.71 -9.73 -5.38
C GLY A 282 19.07 -9.88 -6.85
N LEU A 283 19.57 -11.05 -7.23
CA LEU A 283 19.87 -11.34 -8.64
C LEU A 283 18.59 -11.82 -9.32
N ARG A 284 18.07 -11.00 -10.23
CA ARG A 284 16.82 -11.30 -10.96
C ARG A 284 16.69 -10.45 -12.22
N THR A 285 15.94 -10.94 -13.19
CA THR A 285 15.30 -10.08 -14.19
C THR A 285 13.92 -9.66 -13.66
N MET A 286 13.51 -8.43 -13.91
CA MET A 286 12.19 -7.93 -13.55
C MET A 286 11.72 -6.98 -14.64
N THR A 287 10.54 -7.24 -15.21
CA THR A 287 9.95 -6.42 -16.25
C THR A 287 8.43 -6.57 -16.27
N MET A 288 7.79 -5.89 -17.20
CA MET A 288 6.38 -6.09 -17.53
C MET A 288 6.25 -6.88 -18.81
N HIS A 289 5.44 -7.93 -18.79
CA HIS A 289 5.06 -8.72 -19.96
C HIS A 289 3.88 -8.04 -20.66
N ILE A 290 4.17 -7.44 -21.82
CA ILE A 290 3.18 -6.68 -22.61
C ILE A 290 3.23 -7.21 -24.04
N GLU A 291 2.27 -8.08 -24.37
CA GLU A 291 2.16 -8.70 -25.70
C GLU A 291 0.69 -8.74 -26.15
N LYS A 292 0.49 -8.67 -27.46
CA LYS A 292 -0.86 -8.80 -28.03
C LYS A 292 -1.33 -10.24 -27.95
N ASP A 293 -2.55 -10.42 -27.44
CA ASP A 293 -3.22 -11.71 -27.34
C ASP A 293 -4.69 -11.62 -27.83
N ARG A 294 -5.46 -12.69 -27.60
CA ARG A 294 -6.90 -12.75 -28.01
C ARG A 294 -7.80 -11.79 -27.21
N TYR A 295 -7.32 -11.23 -26.10
CA TYR A 295 -8.07 -10.35 -25.21
C TYR A 295 -7.66 -8.88 -25.36
N GLY A 296 -6.61 -8.59 -26.15
CA GLY A 296 -6.08 -7.26 -26.36
C GLY A 296 -4.56 -7.23 -26.20
N GLU A 297 -4.06 -6.59 -25.18
CA GLU A 297 -2.64 -6.52 -24.84
C GLU A 297 -2.44 -6.92 -23.38
N SER A 298 -1.57 -7.92 -23.12
CA SER A 298 -1.29 -8.40 -21.78
C SER A 298 -0.65 -7.31 -20.92
N PHE A 299 -0.84 -7.39 -19.60
CA PHE A 299 -0.16 -6.53 -18.65
C PHE A 299 0.10 -7.33 -17.37
N ALA A 300 1.34 -7.78 -17.19
CA ALA A 300 1.71 -8.66 -16.07
C ALA A 300 3.15 -8.42 -15.64
N HIS A 301 3.44 -8.53 -14.36
CA HIS A 301 4.81 -8.61 -13.89
C HIS A 301 5.46 -9.91 -14.37
N GLU A 302 6.71 -9.80 -14.82
CA GLU A 302 7.54 -10.95 -15.20
C GLU A 302 8.86 -10.92 -14.42
N VAL A 303 9.15 -11.99 -13.71
CA VAL A 303 10.40 -12.19 -12.96
C VAL A 303 11.10 -13.44 -13.45
N ASN A 304 12.39 -13.35 -13.80
CA ASN A 304 13.20 -14.47 -14.29
C ASN A 304 12.52 -15.27 -15.42
N GLY A 305 11.76 -14.57 -16.29
CA GLY A 305 11.03 -15.18 -17.40
C GLY A 305 9.70 -15.84 -17.03
N VAL A 306 9.21 -15.65 -15.79
CA VAL A 306 7.93 -16.18 -15.31
C VAL A 306 6.97 -15.04 -15.03
N THR A 307 5.83 -15.00 -15.73
CA THR A 307 4.73 -14.11 -15.41
C THR A 307 3.92 -14.63 -14.22
N PHE A 308 3.54 -13.78 -13.29
CA PHE A 308 2.76 -14.16 -12.12
C PHE A 308 1.56 -13.23 -11.92
N PHE A 309 0.55 -13.72 -11.24
CA PHE A 309 -0.60 -12.91 -10.84
C PHE A 309 -0.19 -12.04 -9.64
N ALA A 310 -0.24 -10.72 -9.79
CA ALA A 310 0.04 -9.81 -8.69
C ALA A 310 -1.12 -9.83 -7.68
N MET A 311 -0.82 -10.21 -6.46
CA MET A 311 -1.74 -10.30 -5.32
C MET A 311 -1.26 -9.34 -4.24
N GLY A 312 -2.02 -8.31 -3.94
CA GLY A 312 -1.55 -7.33 -2.98
C GLY A 312 -2.50 -6.18 -2.70
N ALA A 313 -1.94 -5.13 -2.10
CA ALA A 313 -2.69 -3.93 -1.78
C ALA A 313 -1.85 -2.66 -1.92
N ASP A 314 -2.54 -1.51 -1.99
CA ASP A 314 -1.93 -0.19 -2.01
C ASP A 314 -1.46 0.21 -0.60
N TYR A 315 -0.19 0.57 -0.50
CA TYR A 315 0.41 1.11 0.71
C TYR A 315 0.30 2.63 0.73
N ILE A 316 -0.23 3.16 1.83
CA ILE A 316 -0.25 4.59 2.16
C ILE A 316 0.69 4.84 3.36
N PRO A 317 1.05 6.10 3.69
CA PRO A 317 1.82 6.38 4.90
C PRO A 317 1.21 5.74 6.15
N GLU A 318 2.03 5.13 6.98
CA GLU A 318 1.57 4.37 8.17
C GLU A 318 1.04 5.26 9.31
N ASP A 319 1.46 6.53 9.31
CA ASP A 319 1.01 7.53 10.27
C ASP A 319 1.08 8.91 9.63
N ASN A 320 0.14 9.78 9.95
CA ASN A 320 0.19 11.16 9.48
C ASN A 320 1.26 11.98 10.25
N ILE A 321 1.58 11.59 11.49
CA ILE A 321 2.67 12.15 12.29
C ILE A 321 3.90 11.23 12.09
N LEU A 322 4.73 11.56 11.09
CA LEU A 322 5.81 10.69 10.60
C LEU A 322 6.73 10.11 11.68
N PRO A 323 7.12 10.83 12.76
CA PRO A 323 7.96 10.26 13.81
C PRO A 323 7.35 9.08 14.60
N ARG A 324 6.05 8.81 14.42
CA ARG A 324 5.38 7.63 15.00
C ARG A 324 5.61 6.36 14.18
N THR A 325 6.16 6.48 12.97
CA THR A 325 6.57 5.35 12.13
C THR A 325 7.96 4.88 12.52
N SER A 326 8.14 3.56 12.65
CA SER A 326 9.45 2.96 12.94
C SER A 326 9.74 1.77 12.01
N PRO A 327 11.02 1.38 11.84
CA PRO A 327 11.37 0.19 11.07
C PRO A 327 10.65 -1.08 11.54
N GLU A 328 10.42 -1.22 12.85
CA GLU A 328 9.72 -2.37 13.45
C GLU A 328 8.22 -2.36 13.10
N ARG A 329 7.59 -1.18 13.13
CA ARG A 329 6.18 -1.02 12.72
C ARG A 329 6.01 -1.34 11.25
N THR A 330 6.85 -0.80 10.39
CA THR A 330 6.88 -1.07 8.94
C THR A 330 7.07 -2.56 8.66
N ARG A 331 8.07 -3.20 9.33
CA ARG A 331 8.29 -4.64 9.20
C ARG A 331 7.05 -5.44 9.57
N LYS A 332 6.46 -5.16 10.73
CA LYS A 332 5.25 -5.85 11.19
C LYS A 332 4.10 -5.72 10.18
N LEU A 333 3.89 -4.54 9.61
CA LEU A 333 2.85 -4.31 8.59
C LEU A 333 3.09 -5.17 7.34
N LEU A 334 4.31 -5.20 6.83
CA LEU A 334 4.66 -5.96 5.63
C LEU A 334 4.66 -7.48 5.88
N GLU A 335 5.06 -7.93 7.07
CA GLU A 335 4.91 -9.34 7.48
C GLU A 335 3.44 -9.77 7.55
N GLN A 336 2.54 -8.88 7.98
CA GLN A 336 1.10 -9.14 7.96
C GLN A 336 0.57 -9.24 6.53
N ALA A 337 1.05 -8.41 5.59
CA ALA A 337 0.68 -8.52 4.17
C ALA A 337 1.11 -9.89 3.60
N VAL A 338 2.34 -10.32 3.85
CA VAL A 338 2.82 -11.65 3.43
C VAL A 338 2.04 -12.78 4.10
N ALA A 339 1.66 -12.64 5.38
CA ALA A 339 0.82 -13.61 6.07
C ALA A 339 -0.58 -13.77 5.45
N ALA A 340 -1.02 -12.77 4.68
CA ALA A 340 -2.23 -12.82 3.85
C ALA A 340 -1.95 -13.16 2.36
N ASN A 341 -0.79 -13.76 2.07
CA ASN A 341 -0.37 -14.22 0.74
C ASN A 341 -0.14 -13.09 -0.30
N HIS A 342 0.14 -11.87 0.15
CA HIS A 342 0.54 -10.82 -0.76
C HIS A 342 1.93 -11.11 -1.35
N ASN A 343 2.09 -10.88 -2.65
CA ASN A 343 3.37 -10.93 -3.37
C ASN A 343 3.72 -9.58 -4.01
N CYS A 344 2.83 -8.60 -3.90
CA CYS A 344 2.99 -7.26 -4.47
C CYS A 344 2.48 -6.20 -3.48
N VAL A 345 3.07 -5.01 -3.54
CA VAL A 345 2.62 -3.82 -2.83
C VAL A 345 2.81 -2.60 -3.72
N ARG A 346 1.78 -1.75 -3.85
CA ARG A 346 1.90 -0.50 -4.56
C ARG A 346 2.10 0.65 -3.57
N VAL A 347 3.19 1.40 -3.72
CA VAL A 347 3.43 2.64 -2.98
C VAL A 347 2.70 3.76 -3.70
N TRP A 348 1.58 4.16 -3.14
CA TRP A 348 0.68 5.16 -3.72
C TRP A 348 1.28 6.57 -3.77
N GLY A 349 1.05 7.28 -4.88
CA GLY A 349 1.70 8.55 -5.22
C GLY A 349 1.29 9.79 -4.42
N GLY A 350 0.27 9.72 -3.58
CA GLY A 350 -0.16 10.83 -2.72
C GLY A 350 0.51 10.89 -1.35
N GLY A 351 1.41 9.95 -1.05
CA GLY A 351 2.17 9.87 0.19
C GLY A 351 3.58 10.47 0.07
N HIS A 352 4.54 9.77 0.63
CA HIS A 352 5.97 10.07 0.52
C HIS A 352 6.73 8.79 0.14
N TYR A 353 7.93 8.93 -0.41
CA TYR A 353 8.81 7.77 -0.61
C TYR A 353 9.15 7.16 0.75
N PRO A 354 8.84 5.86 1.00
CA PRO A 354 9.12 5.19 2.25
C PRO A 354 10.60 5.24 2.66
N SER A 355 10.87 4.87 3.91
CA SER A 355 12.25 4.73 4.42
C SER A 355 12.97 3.55 3.75
N ASP A 356 14.30 3.49 3.84
CA ASP A 356 15.06 2.36 3.32
C ASP A 356 14.64 1.03 3.96
N ALA A 357 14.23 1.06 5.24
CA ALA A 357 13.73 -0.13 5.93
C ALA A 357 12.51 -0.76 5.25
N PHE A 358 11.62 0.03 4.64
CA PHE A 358 10.47 -0.50 3.89
C PHE A 358 10.95 -1.36 2.70
N TYR A 359 11.86 -0.81 1.89
CA TYR A 359 12.39 -1.50 0.71
C TYR A 359 13.22 -2.72 1.10
N ASP A 360 14.05 -2.60 2.14
CA ASP A 360 14.85 -3.71 2.67
C ASP A 360 13.98 -4.88 3.14
N VAL A 361 12.85 -4.59 3.80
CA VAL A 361 11.89 -5.61 4.24
C VAL A 361 11.16 -6.23 3.04
N CYS A 362 10.77 -5.43 2.04
CA CYS A 362 10.19 -5.97 0.80
C CYS A 362 11.16 -6.89 0.05
N ASP A 363 12.46 -6.54 0.00
CA ASP A 363 13.50 -7.39 -0.57
C ASP A 363 13.61 -8.75 0.17
N GLU A 364 13.54 -8.72 1.50
CA GLU A 364 13.62 -9.90 2.35
C GLU A 364 12.37 -10.80 2.28
N LEU A 365 11.21 -10.19 2.12
CA LEU A 365 9.92 -10.89 2.13
C LEU A 365 9.43 -11.30 0.73
N GLY A 366 10.05 -10.79 -0.33
CA GLY A 366 9.62 -11.07 -1.71
C GLY A 366 8.40 -10.26 -2.15
N LEU A 367 8.13 -9.09 -1.57
CA LEU A 367 7.05 -8.21 -1.99
C LEU A 367 7.49 -7.36 -3.18
N VAL A 368 6.95 -7.60 -4.36
CA VAL A 368 7.21 -6.78 -5.55
C VAL A 368 6.60 -5.41 -5.39
N ILE A 369 7.38 -4.36 -5.62
CA ILE A 369 6.96 -2.98 -5.43
C ILE A 369 6.56 -2.35 -6.77
N TRP A 370 5.32 -1.90 -6.86
CA TRP A 370 4.86 -0.89 -7.81
C TRP A 370 5.11 0.48 -7.18
N GLN A 371 6.08 1.24 -7.70
CA GLN A 371 6.47 2.52 -7.09
C GLN A 371 5.93 3.70 -7.89
N ASP A 372 4.94 4.40 -7.35
CA ASP A 372 4.53 5.69 -7.88
C ASP A 372 5.56 6.78 -7.54
N PHE A 373 5.79 7.70 -8.46
CA PHE A 373 6.33 9.02 -8.11
C PHE A 373 5.26 9.81 -7.34
N MET A 374 5.70 10.67 -6.41
CA MET A 374 4.79 11.35 -5.45
C MET A 374 3.95 12.43 -6.12
N PHE A 375 3.01 11.99 -6.96
CA PHE A 375 1.99 12.80 -7.63
C PHE A 375 0.65 12.05 -7.60
N ALA A 376 -0.44 12.71 -7.18
CA ALA A 376 -1.75 12.08 -7.11
C ALA A 376 -2.89 13.08 -7.29
N CYS A 377 -3.87 12.71 -8.11
CA CYS A 377 -5.18 13.36 -8.23
C CYS A 377 -5.13 14.88 -8.26
N ALA A 378 -4.20 15.48 -9.03
CA ALA A 378 -3.99 16.92 -9.08
C ALA A 378 -3.40 17.39 -10.42
N ASN A 379 -3.48 18.70 -10.65
CA ASN A 379 -2.77 19.37 -11.74
C ASN A 379 -1.52 20.04 -11.20
N TYR A 380 -0.45 20.01 -11.96
CA TYR A 380 0.79 20.70 -11.61
C TYR A 380 1.13 21.72 -12.68
N ASN A 381 1.49 22.92 -12.22
CA ASN A 381 1.98 23.98 -13.10
C ASN A 381 3.51 23.88 -13.19
N LEU A 382 4.03 23.46 -14.33
CA LEU A 382 5.45 23.23 -14.53
C LEU A 382 6.13 24.56 -14.90
N SER A 383 6.63 25.29 -13.88
CA SER A 383 7.58 26.39 -14.06
C SER A 383 9.01 25.83 -14.16
N ASP A 384 9.94 26.63 -14.69
CA ASP A 384 11.35 26.20 -14.78
C ASP A 384 11.94 25.85 -13.41
N GLU A 385 11.63 26.64 -12.38
CA GLU A 385 12.07 26.41 -10.99
C GLU A 385 11.46 25.14 -10.41
N PHE A 386 10.16 24.91 -10.65
CA PHE A 386 9.48 23.70 -10.19
C PHE A 386 10.01 22.46 -10.92
N GLU A 387 10.28 22.56 -12.24
CA GLU A 387 10.90 21.46 -12.99
C GLU A 387 12.30 21.12 -12.48
N GLU A 388 13.15 22.13 -12.20
CA GLU A 388 14.48 21.91 -11.64
C GLU A 388 14.40 21.20 -10.28
N ASN A 389 13.48 21.62 -9.41
CA ASN A 389 13.24 21.01 -8.11
C ASN A 389 12.78 19.54 -8.23
N LEU A 390 11.87 19.25 -9.18
CA LEU A 390 11.40 17.88 -9.45
C LEU A 390 12.52 16.99 -10.01
N ARG A 391 13.35 17.49 -10.94
CA ARG A 391 14.47 16.72 -11.49
C ARG A 391 15.46 16.30 -10.42
N ALA A 392 15.71 17.15 -9.44
CA ALA A 392 16.55 16.80 -8.30
C ALA A 392 15.87 15.76 -7.39
N GLU A 393 14.57 15.90 -7.12
CA GLU A 393 13.77 14.89 -6.39
C GLU A 393 13.84 13.50 -7.06
N PHE A 394 13.64 13.44 -8.39
CA PHE A 394 13.71 12.20 -9.14
C PHE A 394 15.11 11.57 -9.07
N ASN A 395 16.15 12.40 -9.26
CA ASN A 395 17.52 11.95 -9.17
C ASN A 395 17.83 11.32 -7.80
N ASP A 396 17.44 11.97 -6.71
CA ASP A 396 17.68 11.49 -5.35
C ASP A 396 16.98 10.15 -5.09
N ASN A 397 15.69 10.07 -5.39
CA ASN A 397 14.90 8.88 -5.07
C ASN A 397 15.12 7.71 -6.02
N ILE A 398 15.32 7.93 -7.33
CA ILE A 398 15.67 6.84 -8.24
C ILE A 398 17.00 6.23 -7.83
N LYS A 399 18.03 7.03 -7.55
CA LYS A 399 19.36 6.52 -7.13
C LYS A 399 19.30 5.76 -5.80
N ARG A 400 18.42 6.16 -4.89
CA ARG A 400 18.23 5.50 -3.60
C ARG A 400 17.53 4.15 -3.74
N ILE A 401 16.51 4.06 -4.61
CA ILE A 401 15.57 2.92 -4.66
C ILE A 401 15.97 1.88 -5.73
N ARG A 402 16.56 2.27 -6.86
CA ARG A 402 16.79 1.44 -8.06
C ARG A 402 17.52 0.10 -7.86
N SER A 403 18.24 -0.09 -6.74
CA SER A 403 19.00 -1.31 -6.50
C SER A 403 18.25 -2.35 -5.66
N HIS A 404 17.03 -2.08 -5.23
CA HIS A 404 16.22 -3.02 -4.47
C HIS A 404 15.71 -4.15 -5.36
N ALA A 405 15.82 -5.38 -4.87
CA ALA A 405 15.37 -6.58 -5.57
C ALA A 405 13.86 -6.57 -5.82
N SER A 406 13.12 -6.02 -4.86
CA SER A 406 11.66 -5.92 -4.87
C SER A 406 11.10 -4.91 -5.87
N LEU A 407 11.89 -3.95 -6.36
CA LEU A 407 11.39 -2.93 -7.28
C LEU A 407 10.90 -3.53 -8.61
N GLY A 408 9.58 -3.51 -8.84
CA GLY A 408 8.92 -4.08 -10.03
C GLY A 408 8.81 -3.10 -11.18
N LEU A 409 8.32 -1.88 -10.90
CA LEU A 409 8.20 -0.83 -11.90
C LEU A 409 8.18 0.57 -11.25
N TRP A 410 8.47 1.57 -12.06
CA TRP A 410 8.24 2.99 -11.77
C TRP A 410 6.95 3.47 -12.42
N CYS A 411 6.06 4.11 -11.68
CA CYS A 411 4.84 4.69 -12.19
C CYS A 411 4.86 6.22 -12.05
N GLY A 412 4.47 6.93 -13.09
CA GLY A 412 4.58 8.39 -13.15
C GLY A 412 3.69 9.12 -12.15
N ASN A 413 2.47 8.64 -11.94
CA ASN A 413 1.51 9.30 -11.05
C ASN A 413 0.30 8.42 -10.76
N ASN A 414 -0.49 8.84 -9.77
CA ASN A 414 -1.81 8.30 -9.46
C ASN A 414 -2.92 9.14 -10.10
N GLU A 415 -3.73 8.55 -10.99
CA GLU A 415 -5.02 9.01 -11.54
C GLU A 415 -5.01 10.31 -12.38
N MET A 416 -3.88 10.91 -12.62
CA MET A 416 -3.86 12.21 -13.31
C MET A 416 -4.20 12.08 -14.79
N GLU A 417 -3.79 11.00 -15.47
CA GLU A 417 -4.16 10.75 -16.86
C GLU A 417 -5.68 10.54 -16.97
N MET A 418 -6.21 9.70 -16.11
CA MET A 418 -7.64 9.38 -16.07
C MET A 418 -8.50 10.63 -15.84
N PHE A 419 -8.19 11.42 -14.82
CA PHE A 419 -8.96 12.65 -14.55
C PHE A 419 -8.80 13.69 -15.66
N THR A 420 -7.64 13.77 -16.29
CA THR A 420 -7.43 14.63 -17.45
C THR A 420 -8.29 14.20 -18.65
N PHE A 421 -8.38 12.91 -18.91
CA PHE A 421 -9.19 12.33 -19.96
C PHE A 421 -10.70 12.55 -19.69
N PHE A 422 -11.18 12.14 -18.51
CA PHE A 422 -12.60 12.29 -18.14
C PHE A 422 -13.01 13.75 -17.93
N GLY A 423 -12.13 14.62 -17.47
CA GLY A 423 -12.36 16.05 -17.37
C GLY A 423 -12.67 16.66 -18.74
N GLY A 424 -11.97 16.21 -19.81
CA GLY A 424 -12.29 16.58 -21.17
C GLY A 424 -13.65 16.08 -21.65
N LEU A 425 -14.09 14.90 -21.22
CA LEU A 425 -15.41 14.33 -21.52
C LEU A 425 -16.54 15.00 -20.73
N ALA A 426 -16.29 15.47 -19.51
CA ALA A 426 -17.27 16.19 -18.69
C ALA A 426 -17.73 17.52 -19.33
N LEU A 427 -16.94 18.08 -20.21
CA LEU A 427 -17.27 19.26 -21.03
C LEU A 427 -18.19 18.92 -22.22
N MET A 428 -18.51 17.65 -22.48
CA MET A 428 -19.42 17.28 -23.56
C MET A 428 -20.88 17.69 -23.26
N PRO A 429 -21.66 18.07 -24.27
CA PRO A 429 -23.03 18.59 -24.09
C PRO A 429 -24.03 17.66 -23.36
N ASN A 430 -23.66 16.40 -23.19
CA ASN A 430 -24.51 15.36 -22.60
C ASN A 430 -23.91 14.81 -21.29
N ASN A 431 -23.10 15.60 -20.58
CA ASN A 431 -22.60 15.19 -19.24
C ASN A 431 -23.79 14.79 -18.34
N PRO A 432 -24.01 13.50 -18.06
CA PRO A 432 -25.19 13.03 -17.33
C PRO A 432 -25.19 13.45 -15.87
N THR A 433 -24.05 13.86 -15.32
CA THR A 433 -23.91 14.25 -13.91
C THR A 433 -24.20 15.73 -13.67
N GLY A 434 -24.08 16.59 -14.70
CA GLY A 434 -24.26 18.03 -14.58
C GLY A 434 -23.25 18.73 -13.67
N HIS A 435 -22.25 17.99 -13.13
CA HIS A 435 -21.19 18.57 -12.33
C HIS A 435 -20.09 19.13 -13.23
N PRO A 436 -19.49 20.28 -12.89
CA PRO A 436 -18.26 20.71 -13.54
C PRO A 436 -17.19 19.64 -13.36
N PRO A 437 -16.24 19.49 -14.30
CA PRO A 437 -15.11 18.58 -14.12
C PRO A 437 -14.39 18.91 -12.81
N MET A 438 -13.87 17.91 -12.13
CA MET A 438 -13.15 18.05 -10.86
C MET A 438 -12.06 19.13 -10.96
N TRP A 439 -11.50 19.31 -12.17
CA TRP A 439 -10.68 20.46 -12.56
C TRP A 439 -10.70 20.70 -14.07
N GLU A 440 -10.76 21.98 -14.45
CA GLU A 440 -10.56 22.37 -15.86
C GLU A 440 -9.07 22.51 -16.16
N LEU A 441 -8.54 21.63 -17.01
CA LEU A 441 -7.16 21.74 -17.47
C LEU A 441 -7.04 22.78 -18.59
N THR A 442 -6.20 23.75 -18.36
CA THR A 442 -5.75 24.64 -19.42
C THR A 442 -4.90 23.88 -20.46
N PRO A 443 -4.82 24.34 -21.73
CA PRO A 443 -3.91 23.74 -22.69
C PRO A 443 -2.45 23.69 -22.23
N LYS A 444 -2.02 24.65 -21.39
CA LYS A 444 -0.69 24.62 -20.77
C LYS A 444 -0.55 23.45 -19.81
N GLN A 445 -1.50 23.25 -18.92
CA GLN A 445 -1.46 22.14 -17.94
C GLN A 445 -1.47 20.77 -18.61
N LYS A 446 -2.21 20.60 -19.74
CA LYS A 446 -2.12 19.38 -20.56
C LYS A 446 -0.73 19.19 -21.16
N GLY A 447 -0.13 20.27 -21.68
CA GLY A 447 1.25 20.26 -22.15
C GLY A 447 2.27 19.99 -21.05
N ASP A 448 2.06 20.54 -19.84
CA ASP A 448 2.89 20.29 -18.66
C ASP A 448 2.81 18.83 -18.21
N TYR A 449 1.60 18.22 -18.24
CA TYR A 449 1.41 16.79 -17.97
C TYR A 449 2.24 15.92 -18.93
N THR A 450 2.04 16.07 -20.24
CA THR A 450 2.77 15.30 -21.26
C THR A 450 4.28 15.50 -21.12
N ARG A 451 4.73 16.76 -20.91
CA ARG A 451 6.15 17.07 -20.71
C ARG A 451 6.72 16.35 -19.49
N LEU A 452 5.99 16.28 -18.37
CA LEU A 452 6.47 15.71 -17.14
C LEU A 452 6.46 14.18 -17.17
N TYR A 453 5.32 13.57 -17.47
CA TYR A 453 5.12 12.12 -17.31
C TYR A 453 5.45 11.29 -18.56
N GLU A 454 5.42 11.89 -19.74
CA GLU A 454 5.72 11.19 -21.00
C GLU A 454 7.04 11.59 -21.65
N TYR A 455 7.71 12.62 -21.09
CA TYR A 455 9.02 13.04 -21.62
C TYR A 455 10.10 13.13 -20.54
N ILE A 456 9.90 13.91 -19.45
CA ILE A 456 10.96 14.14 -18.44
C ILE A 456 11.21 12.88 -17.63
N LEU A 457 10.17 12.33 -17.00
CA LEU A 457 10.28 11.15 -16.14
C LEU A 457 10.84 9.93 -16.88
N PRO A 458 10.25 9.48 -18.03
CA PRO A 458 10.78 8.30 -18.71
C PRO A 458 12.22 8.45 -19.16
N LYS A 459 12.65 9.67 -19.55
CA LYS A 459 14.06 9.94 -19.87
C LYS A 459 14.95 9.89 -18.64
N THR A 460 14.47 10.39 -17.51
CA THR A 460 15.23 10.38 -16.26
C THR A 460 15.37 8.95 -15.74
N VAL A 461 14.27 8.18 -15.71
CA VAL A 461 14.31 6.76 -15.35
C VAL A 461 15.26 6.00 -16.28
N LYS A 462 15.11 6.14 -17.60
CA LYS A 462 15.99 5.45 -18.57
C LYS A 462 17.47 5.81 -18.40
N ALA A 463 17.77 7.02 -17.95
CA ALA A 463 19.16 7.46 -17.73
C ALA A 463 19.73 6.91 -16.41
N LEU A 464 18.91 6.80 -15.36
CA LEU A 464 19.35 6.44 -14.01
C LEU A 464 19.10 4.99 -13.65
N ASP A 465 18.05 4.39 -14.21
CA ASP A 465 17.62 3.01 -13.97
C ASP A 465 17.03 2.37 -15.25
N PRO A 466 17.88 2.08 -16.25
CA PRO A 466 17.43 1.58 -17.55
C PRO A 466 16.88 0.15 -17.52
N GLN A 467 16.97 -0.57 -16.43
CA GLN A 467 16.52 -1.96 -16.29
C GLN A 467 15.13 -2.10 -15.66
N THR A 468 14.61 -1.06 -15.01
CA THR A 468 13.27 -1.08 -14.44
C THR A 468 12.28 -0.44 -15.40
N TYR A 469 11.13 -1.08 -15.58
CA TYR A 469 10.07 -0.60 -16.46
C TYR A 469 9.46 0.69 -15.93
N TYR A 470 9.13 1.63 -16.84
CA TYR A 470 8.42 2.87 -16.52
C TYR A 470 7.01 2.84 -17.09
N TRP A 471 5.99 3.13 -16.26
CA TRP A 471 4.60 3.25 -16.61
C TRP A 471 4.14 4.71 -16.41
N PRO A 472 3.43 5.35 -17.37
CA PRO A 472 3.24 6.81 -17.33
C PRO A 472 2.28 7.28 -16.25
N SER A 473 1.24 6.49 -15.95
CA SER A 473 0.20 6.80 -14.96
C SER A 473 -0.46 5.51 -14.47
N SER A 474 -1.15 5.54 -13.35
CA SER A 474 -2.05 4.48 -12.90
C SER A 474 -3.41 5.12 -12.58
N PRO A 475 -4.51 4.75 -13.28
CA PRO A 475 -4.54 3.82 -14.41
C PRO A 475 -4.02 4.45 -15.71
N SER A 476 -3.61 3.58 -16.64
CA SER A 476 -3.22 3.99 -17.99
C SER A 476 -3.40 2.85 -18.99
N SER A 477 -3.53 3.23 -20.26
CA SER A 477 -3.49 2.30 -21.40
C SER A 477 -2.21 2.46 -22.24
N GLY A 478 -1.16 3.07 -21.65
CA GLY A 478 0.13 3.31 -22.29
C GLY A 478 0.51 4.78 -22.47
N GLY A 479 -0.33 5.71 -21.98
CA GLY A 479 -0.10 7.15 -22.08
C GLY A 479 -0.87 7.83 -23.22
N ASP A 480 -0.49 9.05 -23.57
CA ASP A 480 -1.08 9.86 -24.66
C ASP A 480 -2.57 10.22 -24.46
N PHE A 481 -3.11 10.08 -23.24
CA PHE A 481 -4.54 10.20 -22.93
C PHE A 481 -5.42 9.25 -23.75
N ASP A 482 -4.91 8.06 -24.08
CA ASP A 482 -5.62 7.08 -24.90
C ASP A 482 -6.43 6.10 -24.04
N ASN A 483 -7.62 6.54 -23.62
CA ASN A 483 -8.57 5.76 -22.80
C ASN A 483 -7.91 5.06 -21.60
N PRO A 484 -7.50 5.78 -20.56
CA PRO A 484 -6.70 5.25 -19.45
C PRO A 484 -7.41 4.20 -18.57
N SER A 485 -8.61 3.79 -18.91
CA SER A 485 -9.37 2.71 -18.26
C SER A 485 -9.86 1.67 -19.27
N ASP A 486 -9.06 1.40 -20.31
CA ASP A 486 -9.37 0.39 -21.33
C ASP A 486 -9.23 -1.01 -20.72
N GLU A 487 -10.30 -1.80 -20.71
CA GLU A 487 -10.33 -3.16 -20.16
C GLU A 487 -9.40 -4.13 -20.90
N THR A 488 -8.96 -3.79 -22.11
CA THR A 488 -8.19 -4.70 -22.99
C THR A 488 -6.67 -4.50 -22.90
N ARG A 489 -6.19 -3.48 -22.18
CA ARG A 489 -4.75 -3.15 -22.07
C ARG A 489 -4.43 -2.30 -20.86
N GLY A 490 -3.19 -2.39 -20.37
CA GLY A 490 -2.72 -1.62 -19.24
C GLY A 490 -3.38 -2.01 -17.92
N ASP A 491 -3.50 -1.04 -17.02
CA ASP A 491 -4.09 -1.19 -15.71
C ASP A 491 -5.35 -0.33 -15.53
N VAL A 492 -6.21 -0.72 -14.60
CA VAL A 492 -7.51 -0.09 -14.36
C VAL A 492 -7.70 0.22 -12.89
N HIS A 493 -8.25 1.39 -12.59
CA HIS A 493 -8.86 1.71 -11.31
C HIS A 493 -10.38 1.53 -11.44
N TYR A 494 -10.94 0.55 -10.73
CA TYR A 494 -12.36 0.23 -10.88
C TYR A 494 -13.17 0.66 -9.66
N TRP A 495 -13.83 1.79 -9.77
CA TRP A 495 -14.56 2.44 -8.69
C TRP A 495 -16.09 2.52 -8.89
N ASP A 496 -16.64 1.92 -9.93
CA ASP A 496 -18.09 1.92 -10.19
C ASP A 496 -18.87 1.14 -9.11
N VAL A 497 -18.27 0.12 -8.52
CA VAL A 497 -18.78 -0.57 -7.32
C VAL A 497 -18.47 0.36 -6.17
N TRP A 498 -18.05 1.05 -5.60
CA TRP A 498 -18.02 1.91 -4.43
C TRP A 498 -18.43 3.34 -4.77
N HIS A 499 -17.62 4.09 -5.54
CA HIS A 499 -17.91 5.49 -5.88
C HIS A 499 -19.12 5.60 -6.79
N GLY A 500 -19.23 4.72 -7.79
CA GLY A 500 -20.37 4.67 -8.70
C GLY A 500 -21.64 4.07 -8.12
N SER A 501 -21.56 3.48 -6.92
CA SER A 501 -22.70 2.84 -6.22
C SER A 501 -23.34 1.66 -6.96
N LEU A 502 -22.62 1.01 -7.90
CA LEU A 502 -23.04 -0.24 -8.51
C LEU A 502 -22.97 -1.39 -7.48
N PRO A 503 -23.80 -2.43 -7.62
CA PRO A 503 -23.71 -3.61 -6.77
C PRO A 503 -22.36 -4.30 -6.97
N PHE A 504 -21.81 -4.94 -5.93
CA PHE A 504 -20.51 -5.61 -6.03
C PHE A 504 -20.51 -6.81 -7.00
N THR A 505 -21.68 -7.32 -7.40
CA THR A 505 -21.81 -8.31 -8.48
C THR A 505 -21.31 -7.80 -9.84
N ASP A 506 -21.20 -6.46 -9.99
CA ASP A 506 -20.71 -5.85 -11.22
C ASP A 506 -19.23 -6.18 -11.51
N TYR A 507 -18.44 -6.49 -10.50
CA TYR A 507 -17.07 -6.99 -10.70
C TYR A 507 -17.00 -8.18 -11.67
N ARG A 508 -18.02 -9.05 -11.70
CA ARG A 508 -18.06 -10.22 -12.60
C ARG A 508 -18.43 -9.87 -14.05
N ASN A 509 -18.82 -8.64 -14.33
CA ASN A 509 -19.08 -8.17 -15.68
C ASN A 509 -17.81 -7.72 -16.41
N HIS A 510 -16.69 -7.62 -15.71
CA HIS A 510 -15.45 -7.03 -16.20
C HIS A 510 -14.27 -8.00 -16.10
N ASN A 511 -13.53 -8.13 -17.21
CA ASN A 511 -12.32 -8.93 -17.29
C ASN A 511 -11.14 -8.04 -17.67
N PHE A 512 -10.68 -7.22 -16.72
CA PHE A 512 -9.54 -6.33 -16.87
C PHE A 512 -8.23 -7.09 -17.12
N ARG A 513 -7.21 -6.38 -17.63
CA ARG A 513 -5.86 -6.95 -17.77
C ARG A 513 -5.10 -6.93 -16.43
N TYR A 514 -5.31 -5.86 -15.64
CA TYR A 514 -4.74 -5.67 -14.33
C TYR A 514 -5.57 -4.64 -13.56
N VAL A 515 -5.97 -4.95 -12.36
CA VAL A 515 -6.74 -4.04 -11.51
C VAL A 515 -5.80 -3.51 -10.43
N SER A 516 -5.34 -2.28 -10.61
CA SER A 516 -4.36 -1.63 -9.74
C SER A 516 -4.98 -0.84 -8.58
N GLU A 517 -6.30 -0.54 -8.66
CA GLU A 517 -7.12 -0.07 -7.55
C GLU A 517 -8.57 -0.53 -7.69
N PHE A 518 -9.12 -1.00 -6.60
CA PHE A 518 -10.54 -1.23 -6.35
C PHE A 518 -10.72 -1.47 -4.85
N GLY A 519 -11.87 -1.15 -4.30
CA GLY A 519 -12.02 -1.23 -2.85
C GLY A 519 -13.45 -1.10 -2.38
N PHE A 520 -13.67 -1.48 -1.10
CA PHE A 520 -14.95 -1.38 -0.44
C PHE A 520 -14.75 -1.01 1.02
N GLN A 521 -15.33 0.11 1.50
CA GLN A 521 -15.10 0.58 2.87
C GLN A 521 -15.77 -0.30 3.94
N ALA A 522 -15.11 -0.34 5.10
CA ALA A 522 -15.68 -0.85 6.34
C ALA A 522 -15.27 0.03 7.53
N PHE A 523 -16.08 -0.03 8.58
CA PHE A 523 -15.67 0.50 9.88
C PHE A 523 -14.57 -0.38 10.48
N PRO A 524 -13.64 0.18 11.28
CA PRO A 524 -12.70 -0.59 12.07
C PRO A 524 -13.40 -1.33 13.22
N THR A 525 -12.65 -2.09 14.02
CA THR A 525 -13.20 -2.77 15.20
C THR A 525 -13.71 -1.78 16.26
N LEU A 526 -14.52 -2.29 17.20
CA LEU A 526 -15.05 -1.44 18.29
C LEU A 526 -13.93 -0.82 19.13
N LYS A 527 -12.85 -1.54 19.40
CA LYS A 527 -11.70 -1.02 20.15
C LYS A 527 -11.01 0.13 19.45
N THR A 528 -10.95 0.10 18.14
CA THR A 528 -10.43 1.23 17.36
C THR A 528 -11.39 2.42 17.39
N VAL A 529 -12.70 2.19 17.30
CA VAL A 529 -13.69 3.26 17.48
C VAL A 529 -13.60 3.88 18.88
N GLU A 530 -13.40 3.07 19.91
CA GLU A 530 -13.22 3.52 21.29
C GLU A 530 -11.99 4.42 21.48
N SER A 531 -10.96 4.28 20.65
CA SER A 531 -9.74 5.08 20.75
C SER A 531 -9.93 6.56 20.39
N PHE A 532 -11.01 6.91 19.70
CA PHE A 532 -11.28 8.28 19.27
C PHE A 532 -12.67 8.81 19.65
N THR A 533 -13.47 8.05 20.42
CA THR A 533 -14.85 8.40 20.76
C THR A 533 -15.15 8.29 22.24
N GLU A 534 -15.95 9.20 22.75
CA GLU A 534 -16.71 8.99 23.98
C GLU A 534 -17.92 8.08 23.72
N PRO A 535 -18.53 7.45 24.76
CA PRO A 535 -19.69 6.58 24.59
C PRO A 535 -20.86 7.22 23.84
N GLU A 536 -21.12 8.49 24.06
CA GLU A 536 -22.19 9.27 23.39
C GLU A 536 -21.91 9.52 21.90
N ASP A 537 -20.64 9.46 21.47
CA ASP A 537 -20.26 9.63 20.07
C ASP A 537 -20.47 8.34 19.25
N ARG A 538 -20.68 7.18 19.90
CA ARG A 538 -20.72 5.86 19.27
C ARG A 538 -22.00 5.57 18.51
N ASN A 539 -22.30 6.44 17.57
CA ASN A 539 -23.33 6.31 16.55
C ASN A 539 -22.70 6.71 15.22
N ILE A 540 -22.80 5.86 14.20
CA ILE A 540 -22.14 6.09 12.91
C ILE A 540 -22.50 7.40 12.21
N PHE A 541 -23.61 8.04 12.61
CA PHE A 541 -24.04 9.36 12.14
C PHE A 541 -23.80 10.48 13.16
N SER A 542 -23.01 10.22 14.22
CA SER A 542 -22.58 11.28 15.12
C SER A 542 -21.53 12.15 14.45
N TYR A 543 -21.43 13.40 14.91
CA TYR A 543 -20.43 14.34 14.40
C TYR A 543 -18.99 13.77 14.45
N VAL A 544 -18.62 13.10 15.54
CA VAL A 544 -17.28 12.53 15.71
C VAL A 544 -17.06 11.36 14.77
N MET A 545 -18.00 10.42 14.66
CA MET A 545 -17.89 9.29 13.74
C MET A 545 -17.82 9.74 12.29
N GLU A 546 -18.56 10.79 11.90
CA GLU A 546 -18.47 11.37 10.55
C GLU A 546 -17.17 12.15 10.32
N LYS A 547 -16.53 12.69 11.37
CA LYS A 547 -15.17 13.27 11.27
C LYS A 547 -14.11 12.21 10.99
N HIS A 548 -14.29 11.00 11.52
CA HIS A 548 -13.46 9.83 11.25
C HIS A 548 -13.99 8.97 10.08
N GLN A 549 -14.79 9.60 9.20
CA GLN A 549 -15.20 9.10 7.89
C GLN A 549 -14.93 10.21 6.87
N ARG A 550 -13.88 10.11 6.12
CA ARG A 550 -13.41 11.20 5.24
C ARG A 550 -14.07 11.19 3.86
N ASN A 551 -14.58 10.03 3.44
CA ASN A 551 -15.29 9.91 2.16
C ASN A 551 -16.74 10.39 2.30
N ASN A 552 -17.15 11.32 1.46
CA ASN A 552 -18.44 11.99 1.56
C ASN A 552 -19.61 11.00 1.50
N ALA A 553 -20.55 11.12 2.45
CA ALA A 553 -21.75 10.29 2.61
C ALA A 553 -21.49 8.77 2.73
N ALA A 554 -20.24 8.34 2.98
CA ALA A 554 -19.88 6.92 2.97
C ALA A 554 -20.54 6.11 4.08
N ASN A 555 -20.82 6.68 5.26
CA ASN A 555 -21.58 5.98 6.31
C ASN A 555 -22.98 5.61 5.81
N SER A 556 -23.65 6.51 5.08
CA SER A 556 -24.94 6.21 4.43
C SER A 556 -24.79 5.20 3.30
N LYS A 557 -23.69 5.24 2.53
CA LYS A 557 -23.41 4.30 1.46
C LYS A 557 -23.20 2.88 2.01
N ILE A 558 -22.42 2.72 3.08
CA ILE A 558 -22.27 1.44 3.79
C ILE A 558 -23.65 0.90 4.20
N MET A 559 -24.51 1.74 4.78
CA MET A 559 -25.87 1.34 5.19
C MET A 559 -26.75 0.94 4.01
N THR A 560 -26.60 1.58 2.85
CA THR A 560 -27.33 1.22 1.63
C THR A 560 -26.95 -0.19 1.15
N TYR A 561 -25.67 -0.48 1.01
CA TYR A 561 -25.19 -1.81 0.64
C TYR A 561 -25.51 -2.87 1.69
N LEU A 562 -25.40 -2.51 2.99
CA LEU A 562 -25.76 -3.38 4.09
C LEU A 562 -27.24 -3.78 3.99
N GLY A 563 -28.15 -2.85 3.78
CA GLY A 563 -29.59 -3.11 3.63
C GLY A 563 -29.92 -3.99 2.40
N GLN A 564 -29.09 -3.99 1.37
CA GLN A 564 -29.24 -4.90 0.23
C GLN A 564 -28.80 -6.33 0.57
N THR A 565 -27.83 -6.54 1.44
CA THR A 565 -27.12 -7.81 1.65
C THR A 565 -27.46 -8.47 2.99
N TYR A 566 -27.52 -7.74 4.07
CA TYR A 566 -27.72 -8.23 5.44
C TYR A 566 -29.00 -7.67 6.08
N ARG A 567 -29.42 -8.30 7.17
CA ARG A 567 -30.45 -7.72 8.06
C ARG A 567 -29.89 -6.49 8.78
N TYR A 568 -30.77 -5.58 9.19
CA TYR A 568 -30.35 -4.43 9.98
C TYR A 568 -29.84 -4.88 11.37
N PRO A 569 -28.60 -4.58 11.76
CA PRO A 569 -28.03 -5.07 13.02
C PRO A 569 -28.54 -4.24 14.21
N THR A 570 -29.48 -4.83 14.96
CA THR A 570 -30.09 -4.19 16.15
C THR A 570 -29.36 -4.49 17.45
N ALA A 571 -28.43 -5.44 17.46
CA ALA A 571 -27.71 -5.92 18.65
C ALA A 571 -26.59 -4.95 19.13
N GLY A 572 -26.52 -3.74 18.60
CA GLY A 572 -25.58 -2.70 19.00
C GLY A 572 -24.47 -2.41 17.98
N LEU A 573 -23.66 -1.39 18.30
CA LEU A 573 -22.64 -0.86 17.40
C LEU A 573 -21.64 -1.94 16.95
N GLY A 574 -21.12 -2.75 17.88
CA GLY A 574 -20.16 -3.80 17.56
C GLY A 574 -20.66 -4.78 16.47
N THR A 575 -21.96 -5.11 16.46
CA THR A 575 -22.56 -5.95 15.42
C THR A 575 -22.66 -5.20 14.09
N LEU A 576 -22.94 -3.90 14.11
CA LEU A 576 -22.94 -3.07 12.90
C LEU A 576 -21.54 -2.99 12.27
N LEU A 577 -20.50 -2.80 13.09
CA LEU A 577 -19.11 -2.74 12.62
C LEU A 577 -18.71 -4.09 11.99
N TYR A 578 -18.97 -5.20 12.67
CA TYR A 578 -18.78 -6.54 12.13
C TYR A 578 -19.49 -6.74 10.78
N THR A 579 -20.76 -6.34 10.69
CA THR A 579 -21.53 -6.49 9.46
C THR A 579 -20.93 -5.69 8.30
N SER A 580 -20.43 -4.48 8.60
CA SER A 580 -19.75 -3.65 7.58
C SER A 580 -18.45 -4.29 7.09
N GLN A 581 -17.71 -4.93 7.98
CA GLN A 581 -16.48 -5.64 7.61
C GLN A 581 -16.75 -6.88 6.76
N LEU A 582 -17.81 -7.64 7.09
CA LEU A 582 -18.23 -8.77 6.25
C LEU A 582 -18.65 -8.31 4.85
N LEU A 583 -19.40 -7.21 4.77
CA LEU A 583 -19.85 -6.66 3.49
C LEU A 583 -18.66 -6.28 2.60
N SER A 584 -17.66 -5.60 3.16
CA SER A 584 -16.41 -5.28 2.46
C SER A 584 -15.69 -6.55 1.99
N ALA A 585 -15.49 -7.50 2.87
CA ALA A 585 -14.77 -8.74 2.59
C ALA A 585 -15.45 -9.58 1.50
N GLU A 586 -16.78 -9.74 1.55
CA GLU A 586 -17.56 -10.47 0.53
C GLU A 586 -17.51 -9.73 -0.83
N ALA A 587 -17.63 -8.40 -0.84
CA ALA A 587 -17.54 -7.63 -2.07
C ALA A 587 -16.17 -7.80 -2.75
N MET A 588 -15.09 -7.71 -1.99
CA MET A 588 -13.73 -7.88 -2.50
C MET A 588 -13.46 -9.31 -2.96
N LYS A 589 -13.91 -10.31 -2.20
CA LYS A 589 -13.86 -11.74 -2.59
C LYS A 589 -14.52 -11.96 -3.96
N TYR A 590 -15.67 -11.35 -4.17
CA TYR A 590 -16.45 -11.50 -5.40
C TYR A 590 -15.66 -11.08 -6.65
N GLY A 591 -14.93 -9.96 -6.57
CA GLY A 591 -14.05 -9.46 -7.62
C GLY A 591 -12.79 -10.30 -7.78
N VAL A 592 -12.01 -10.47 -6.71
CA VAL A 592 -10.71 -11.15 -6.79
C VAL A 592 -10.82 -12.60 -7.26
N GLU A 593 -11.76 -13.37 -6.71
CA GLU A 593 -11.97 -14.74 -7.17
C GLU A 593 -12.37 -14.79 -8.64
N HIS A 594 -13.19 -13.85 -9.12
CA HIS A 594 -13.54 -13.77 -10.55
C HIS A 594 -12.29 -13.57 -11.40
N TRP A 595 -11.44 -12.60 -11.08
CA TRP A 595 -10.23 -12.32 -11.85
C TRP A 595 -9.19 -13.43 -11.75
N ARG A 596 -9.06 -14.09 -10.61
CA ARG A 596 -8.20 -15.27 -10.46
C ARG A 596 -8.67 -16.46 -11.28
N ARG A 597 -9.97 -16.68 -11.41
CA ARG A 597 -10.54 -17.69 -12.33
C ARG A 597 -10.24 -17.39 -13.81
N HIS A 598 -9.99 -16.11 -14.13
CA HIS A 598 -9.64 -15.64 -15.47
C HIS A 598 -8.16 -15.30 -15.60
N ARG A 599 -7.31 -16.00 -14.85
CA ARG A 599 -5.87 -15.90 -14.96
C ARG A 599 -5.40 -16.01 -16.41
N GLY A 600 -4.41 -15.21 -16.82
CA GLY A 600 -3.95 -15.05 -18.21
C GLY A 600 -4.69 -13.94 -18.97
N GLN A 601 -5.97 -13.71 -18.71
CA GLN A 601 -6.67 -12.51 -19.13
C GLN A 601 -6.39 -11.38 -18.11
N CYS A 602 -6.72 -11.59 -16.84
CA CYS A 602 -6.32 -10.70 -15.75
C CYS A 602 -5.07 -11.24 -15.04
N MET A 603 -4.09 -10.36 -14.74
CA MET A 603 -2.83 -10.75 -14.13
C MET A 603 -2.47 -9.92 -12.90
N GLY A 604 -3.42 -9.24 -12.28
CA GLY A 604 -3.21 -8.55 -11.00
C GLY A 604 -4.48 -8.00 -10.39
N ALA A 605 -4.53 -8.07 -9.07
CA ALA A 605 -5.57 -7.46 -8.23
C ALA A 605 -4.90 -6.82 -7.01
N ILE A 606 -4.81 -5.50 -7.01
CA ILE A 606 -4.22 -4.69 -5.94
C ILE A 606 -5.34 -3.96 -5.23
N VAL A 607 -5.58 -4.35 -3.99
CA VAL A 607 -6.68 -3.86 -3.17
C VAL A 607 -6.37 -2.45 -2.67
N TRP A 608 -7.27 -1.51 -2.85
CA TRP A 608 -7.25 -0.25 -2.14
C TRP A 608 -7.98 -0.43 -0.81
N GLN A 609 -7.30 -0.44 0.38
CA GLN A 609 -5.89 -0.23 0.63
C GLN A 609 -5.39 -1.15 1.77
N LEU A 610 -4.06 -1.28 1.94
CA LEU A 610 -3.49 -2.16 2.97
C LEU A 610 -3.74 -1.64 4.40
N ASN A 611 -3.43 -0.37 4.67
CA ASN A 611 -3.31 0.20 6.02
C ASN A 611 -3.97 1.57 6.15
N ASP A 612 -4.13 2.03 7.38
CA ASP A 612 -4.57 3.37 7.75
C ASP A 612 -3.42 4.20 8.34
N CYS A 613 -3.49 5.55 8.20
CA CYS A 613 -2.55 6.48 8.82
C CYS A 613 -3.06 7.13 10.12
N TRP A 614 -4.30 6.86 10.49
CA TRP A 614 -4.98 7.30 11.71
C TRP A 614 -6.24 6.45 11.94
N PRO A 615 -6.87 6.46 13.13
CA PRO A 615 -8.10 5.69 13.36
C PRO A 615 -9.26 6.25 12.53
N VAL A 616 -9.80 5.47 11.59
CA VAL A 616 -10.77 5.94 10.58
C VAL A 616 -11.61 4.79 10.02
N ALA A 617 -12.77 5.10 9.46
CA ALA A 617 -13.48 4.20 8.56
C ALA A 617 -12.90 4.36 7.14
N SER A 618 -12.45 3.26 6.54
CA SER A 618 -11.70 3.27 5.29
C SER A 618 -11.83 1.96 4.53
N TRP A 619 -11.12 1.86 3.42
CA TRP A 619 -10.98 0.62 2.62
C TRP A 619 -9.89 -0.33 3.15
N SER A 620 -9.11 0.08 4.17
CA SER A 620 -7.98 -0.70 4.66
C SER A 620 -8.37 -2.11 5.10
N SER A 621 -7.50 -3.08 4.86
CA SER A 621 -7.64 -4.43 5.38
C SER A 621 -7.04 -4.57 6.79
N ILE A 622 -6.06 -3.73 7.13
CA ILE A 622 -5.44 -3.60 8.46
C ILE A 622 -5.69 -2.20 8.98
N ASP A 623 -6.25 -2.06 10.19
CA ASP A 623 -6.52 -0.77 10.78
C ASP A 623 -5.24 -0.09 11.33
N TYR A 624 -5.37 1.18 11.72
CA TYR A 624 -4.26 2.00 12.23
C TYR A 624 -3.45 1.35 13.37
N PHE A 625 -4.09 0.54 14.21
CA PHE A 625 -3.42 -0.16 15.32
C PHE A 625 -2.84 -1.53 14.94
N GLY A 626 -2.97 -1.93 13.67
CA GLY A 626 -2.49 -3.21 13.16
C GLY A 626 -3.46 -4.37 13.44
N ARG A 627 -4.75 -4.09 13.70
CA ARG A 627 -5.81 -5.10 13.81
C ARG A 627 -6.28 -5.51 12.43
N TRP A 628 -6.42 -6.80 12.23
CA TRP A 628 -6.95 -7.34 10.98
C TRP A 628 -8.46 -7.16 10.93
N LYS A 629 -8.96 -6.50 9.90
CA LYS A 629 -10.39 -6.52 9.58
C LYS A 629 -10.75 -7.83 8.88
N ALA A 630 -12.05 -8.12 8.73
CA ALA A 630 -12.52 -9.32 8.02
C ALA A 630 -11.88 -9.43 6.62
N LEU A 631 -11.68 -8.32 5.92
CA LEU A 631 -11.07 -8.29 4.60
C LEU A 631 -9.68 -8.93 4.59
N HIS A 632 -8.84 -8.69 5.59
CA HIS A 632 -7.47 -9.24 5.59
C HIS A 632 -7.45 -10.77 5.75
N TYR A 633 -8.38 -11.34 6.50
CA TYR A 633 -8.59 -12.80 6.56
C TYR A 633 -9.13 -13.36 5.23
N TYR A 634 -9.98 -12.60 4.54
CA TYR A 634 -10.45 -12.98 3.20
C TYR A 634 -9.35 -12.86 2.16
N GLU A 635 -8.47 -11.84 2.24
CA GLU A 635 -7.26 -11.72 1.40
C GLU A 635 -6.39 -12.97 1.51
N LYS A 636 -6.13 -13.43 2.73
CA LYS A 636 -5.38 -14.66 2.97
C LYS A 636 -5.96 -15.87 2.23
N ARG A 637 -7.30 -15.96 2.11
CA ARG A 637 -7.97 -17.07 1.41
C ARG A 637 -7.98 -16.84 -0.09
N PHE A 638 -8.46 -15.70 -0.58
CA PHE A 638 -8.58 -15.49 -2.01
C PHE A 638 -7.24 -15.21 -2.72
N PHE A 639 -6.16 -14.92 -1.97
CA PHE A 639 -4.79 -14.87 -2.45
C PHE A 639 -3.99 -16.15 -2.17
N ALA A 640 -4.62 -17.22 -1.70
CA ALA A 640 -3.95 -18.50 -1.51
C ALA A 640 -3.28 -18.98 -2.81
N PRO A 641 -2.06 -19.55 -2.74
CA PRO A 641 -1.34 -20.03 -3.93
C PRO A 641 -2.13 -21.06 -4.75
N VAL A 642 -2.87 -21.94 -4.06
CA VAL A 642 -3.85 -22.84 -4.69
C VAL A 642 -5.22 -22.49 -4.13
N LEU A 643 -6.11 -22.04 -5.01
CA LEU A 643 -7.43 -21.53 -4.62
C LEU A 643 -8.53 -22.33 -5.31
N LEU A 644 -9.44 -22.94 -4.54
CA LEU A 644 -10.72 -23.40 -5.04
C LEU A 644 -11.76 -22.29 -4.87
N SER A 645 -12.38 -21.87 -5.94
CA SER A 645 -13.41 -20.82 -5.94
C SER A 645 -14.66 -21.26 -6.71
N CYS A 646 -15.78 -20.62 -6.45
CA CYS A 646 -17.07 -20.94 -7.07
C CYS A 646 -17.62 -19.73 -7.84
N GLU A 647 -18.07 -19.98 -9.05
CA GLU A 647 -18.96 -19.07 -9.78
C GLU A 647 -20.39 -19.64 -9.61
N GLU A 648 -21.11 -19.11 -8.67
CA GLU A 648 -22.51 -19.46 -8.43
C GLU A 648 -23.43 -18.60 -9.28
N LYS A 649 -24.58 -19.15 -9.64
CA LYS A 649 -25.76 -18.38 -10.10
C LYS A 649 -26.86 -18.51 -9.07
N GLY A 650 -27.52 -17.40 -8.80
CA GLY A 650 -28.55 -17.31 -7.79
C GLY A 650 -29.30 -15.99 -7.85
N PHE A 651 -29.82 -15.55 -6.72
CA PHE A 651 -30.58 -14.31 -6.61
C PHE A 651 -29.78 -13.05 -7.02
N LEU A 652 -28.47 -13.02 -6.72
CA LEU A 652 -27.63 -11.86 -7.04
C LEU A 652 -27.42 -11.68 -8.54
N ASP A 653 -27.35 -12.79 -9.29
CA ASP A 653 -27.12 -12.78 -10.74
C ASP A 653 -28.43 -12.78 -11.55
N ASP A 654 -29.59 -12.69 -10.88
CA ASP A 654 -30.89 -12.70 -11.56
C ASP A 654 -31.16 -11.34 -12.24
N PRO A 655 -31.17 -11.27 -13.57
CA PRO A 655 -31.37 -10.03 -14.31
C PRO A 655 -32.80 -9.50 -14.27
N ASN A 656 -33.74 -10.26 -13.67
CA ASN A 656 -35.16 -9.87 -13.72
C ASN A 656 -35.46 -8.75 -12.72
N PRO A 657 -35.88 -7.57 -13.19
CA PRO A 657 -36.15 -6.42 -12.31
C PRO A 657 -37.43 -6.60 -11.45
N ASN A 658 -38.31 -7.53 -11.80
CA ASN A 658 -39.59 -7.70 -11.10
C ASN A 658 -39.51 -8.81 -10.02
N ARG A 659 -38.51 -8.78 -9.18
CA ARG A 659 -38.24 -9.79 -8.16
C ARG A 659 -39.39 -9.97 -7.16
N GLU A 660 -40.08 -8.91 -6.82
CA GLU A 660 -41.17 -8.92 -5.83
C GLU A 660 -42.46 -9.60 -6.30
N CYS A 661 -42.59 -9.83 -7.62
CA CYS A 661 -43.81 -10.35 -8.25
C CYS A 661 -43.71 -11.86 -8.60
N ARG A 662 -42.67 -12.57 -8.14
CA ARG A 662 -42.45 -14.00 -8.47
C ARG A 662 -42.11 -14.83 -7.24
N ASP A 663 -42.26 -16.13 -7.38
CA ASP A 663 -41.68 -17.06 -6.42
C ASP A 663 -40.16 -17.13 -6.65
N LEU A 664 -39.43 -16.40 -5.81
CA LEU A 664 -37.96 -16.32 -5.92
C LEU A 664 -37.28 -17.69 -5.86
N ASN A 665 -37.81 -18.64 -5.08
CA ASN A 665 -37.15 -19.93 -4.93
C ASN A 665 -37.29 -20.79 -6.18
N THR A 666 -38.46 -20.79 -6.83
CA THR A 666 -38.73 -21.61 -8.03
C THR A 666 -38.24 -20.97 -9.31
N ASP A 667 -38.28 -19.65 -9.39
CA ASP A 667 -37.99 -18.89 -10.61
C ASP A 667 -36.51 -18.47 -10.76
N THR A 668 -35.71 -18.59 -9.69
CA THR A 668 -34.29 -18.29 -9.75
C THR A 668 -33.49 -19.52 -10.21
N VAL A 669 -32.66 -19.32 -11.23
CA VAL A 669 -31.67 -20.33 -11.65
C VAL A 669 -30.63 -20.49 -10.55
N LYS A 670 -30.38 -21.75 -10.15
CA LYS A 670 -29.38 -22.10 -9.13
C LYS A 670 -28.38 -23.06 -9.74
N SER A 671 -27.14 -22.65 -9.81
CA SER A 671 -26.04 -23.50 -10.29
C SER A 671 -24.71 -23.09 -9.62
N ILE A 672 -23.74 -23.99 -9.67
CA ILE A 672 -22.36 -23.76 -9.29
C ILE A 672 -21.43 -24.16 -10.43
N ARG A 673 -20.33 -23.46 -10.55
CA ARG A 673 -19.20 -23.86 -11.37
C ARG A 673 -17.91 -23.63 -10.61
N LEU A 674 -17.23 -24.70 -10.29
CA LEU A 674 -16.00 -24.67 -9.48
C LEU A 674 -14.78 -24.43 -10.38
N ASN A 675 -13.79 -23.75 -9.84
CA ASN A 675 -12.52 -23.47 -10.49
C ASN A 675 -11.38 -23.63 -9.48
N VAL A 676 -10.27 -24.25 -9.90
CA VAL A 676 -9.03 -24.28 -9.13
C VAL A 676 -7.96 -23.48 -9.87
N SER A 677 -7.45 -22.45 -9.20
CA SER A 677 -6.33 -21.62 -9.67
C SER A 677 -5.04 -22.02 -8.97
N ASN A 678 -3.94 -22.14 -9.71
CA ASN A 678 -2.61 -22.49 -9.22
C ASN A 678 -1.59 -21.39 -9.57
N GLU A 679 -1.12 -20.67 -8.56
CA GLU A 679 -0.04 -19.66 -8.68
C GLU A 679 1.31 -20.20 -8.21
N THR A 680 1.50 -21.52 -8.18
CA THR A 680 2.80 -22.13 -7.90
C THR A 680 3.53 -22.51 -9.19
N MET A 681 4.84 -22.61 -9.11
CA MET A 681 5.69 -23.00 -10.26
C MET A 681 5.65 -24.50 -10.57
N GLN A 682 4.80 -25.26 -9.89
CA GLN A 682 4.67 -26.71 -10.09
C GLN A 682 3.20 -27.07 -10.34
N PRO A 683 2.94 -28.08 -11.18
CA PRO A 683 1.59 -28.65 -11.28
C PRO A 683 1.11 -29.15 -9.92
N GLN A 684 -0.16 -28.89 -9.60
CA GLN A 684 -0.78 -29.31 -8.34
C GLN A 684 -1.89 -30.33 -8.60
N THR A 685 -1.78 -31.50 -7.99
CA THR A 685 -2.88 -32.49 -8.01
C THR A 685 -3.69 -32.37 -6.74
N VAL A 686 -4.97 -32.13 -6.91
CA VAL A 686 -5.91 -31.88 -5.80
C VAL A 686 -7.20 -32.66 -5.98
N THR A 687 -7.86 -32.96 -4.87
CA THR A 687 -9.21 -33.56 -4.85
C THR A 687 -10.21 -32.48 -4.49
N VAL A 688 -11.16 -32.22 -5.37
CA VAL A 688 -12.26 -31.29 -5.16
C VAL A 688 -13.50 -32.05 -4.75
N LYS A 689 -14.18 -31.62 -3.68
CA LYS A 689 -15.46 -32.14 -3.17
C LYS A 689 -16.46 -31.00 -3.08
N TRP A 690 -17.75 -31.31 -3.26
CA TRP A 690 -18.82 -30.38 -2.96
C TRP A 690 -20.07 -31.13 -2.51
N GLU A 691 -20.85 -30.45 -1.68
CA GLU A 691 -22.12 -30.97 -1.18
C GLU A 691 -23.18 -29.87 -1.11
N LEU A 692 -24.41 -30.19 -1.52
CA LEU A 692 -25.56 -29.36 -1.19
C LEU A 692 -26.04 -29.75 0.20
N ARG A 693 -26.05 -28.79 1.12
CA ARG A 693 -26.45 -28.97 2.52
C ARG A 693 -27.58 -28.01 2.90
N ASN A 694 -28.36 -28.36 3.89
CA ASN A 694 -29.34 -27.44 4.47
C ASN A 694 -28.75 -26.66 5.66
N ASN A 695 -29.54 -25.75 6.24
CA ASN A 695 -29.15 -24.92 7.38
C ASN A 695 -28.88 -25.71 8.70
N ARG A 696 -29.08 -27.03 8.71
CA ARG A 696 -28.67 -27.95 9.79
C ARG A 696 -27.41 -28.73 9.42
N SER A 697 -26.79 -28.42 8.29
CA SER A 697 -25.66 -29.14 7.73
C SER A 697 -25.98 -30.58 7.27
N GLU A 698 -27.25 -30.91 7.11
CA GLU A 698 -27.65 -32.23 6.56
C GLU A 698 -27.36 -32.26 5.05
N VAL A 699 -26.65 -33.27 4.56
CA VAL A 699 -26.33 -33.44 3.15
C VAL A 699 -27.60 -33.81 2.39
N LEU A 700 -28.01 -32.95 1.47
CA LEU A 700 -29.14 -33.16 0.57
C LEU A 700 -28.71 -33.82 -0.74
N ARG A 701 -27.51 -33.47 -1.24
CA ARG A 701 -26.87 -34.06 -2.41
C ARG A 701 -25.37 -34.07 -2.22
N ASP A 702 -24.80 -35.27 -2.35
CA ASP A 702 -23.37 -35.50 -2.42
C ASP A 702 -22.92 -35.33 -3.89
N GLY A 703 -22.00 -34.39 -4.14
CA GLY A 703 -21.42 -34.14 -5.45
C GLY A 703 -20.28 -35.07 -5.81
N GLY A 704 -19.84 -35.88 -4.85
CA GLY A 704 -18.71 -36.79 -5.01
C GLY A 704 -17.36 -36.10 -4.95
N GLU A 705 -16.33 -36.84 -5.36
CA GLU A 705 -14.95 -36.41 -5.37
C GLU A 705 -14.41 -36.43 -6.79
N VAL A 706 -13.68 -35.36 -7.16
CA VAL A 706 -12.99 -35.24 -8.47
C VAL A 706 -11.54 -34.93 -8.23
N GLU A 707 -10.64 -35.81 -8.67
CA GLU A 707 -9.21 -35.56 -8.69
C GLU A 707 -8.85 -34.84 -9.99
N ILE A 708 -8.15 -33.69 -9.88
CA ILE A 708 -7.66 -32.89 -11.01
C ILE A 708 -6.22 -32.50 -10.82
N THR A 709 -5.49 -32.36 -11.93
CA THR A 709 -4.16 -31.75 -11.93
C THR A 709 -4.25 -30.38 -12.60
N VAL A 710 -3.94 -29.34 -11.84
CA VAL A 710 -3.87 -27.96 -12.33
C VAL A 710 -2.43 -27.67 -12.75
N PRO A 711 -2.17 -27.30 -14.01
CA PRO A 711 -0.82 -26.92 -14.44
C PRO A 711 -0.23 -25.78 -13.58
N ALA A 712 1.09 -25.68 -13.59
CA ALA A 712 1.77 -24.54 -12.97
C ALA A 712 1.30 -23.24 -13.60
N MET A 713 1.07 -22.20 -12.78
CA MET A 713 0.69 -20.88 -13.24
C MET A 713 -0.55 -20.87 -14.17
N ASP A 714 -1.56 -21.68 -13.83
CA ASP A 714 -2.74 -21.85 -14.68
C ASP A 714 -4.01 -22.11 -13.82
N THR A 715 -5.14 -22.27 -14.48
CA THR A 715 -6.45 -22.49 -13.85
C THR A 715 -7.24 -23.57 -14.58
N VAL A 716 -8.02 -24.34 -13.82
CA VAL A 716 -8.89 -25.40 -14.36
C VAL A 716 -10.32 -25.22 -13.89
N TRP A 717 -11.25 -25.15 -14.84
CA TRP A 717 -12.68 -25.14 -14.58
C TRP A 717 -13.25 -26.55 -14.55
N LEU A 718 -14.11 -26.82 -13.57
CA LEU A 718 -14.97 -27.98 -13.56
C LEU A 718 -16.28 -27.74 -14.33
N ASP A 719 -17.05 -28.78 -14.59
CA ASP A 719 -18.35 -28.66 -15.24
C ASP A 719 -19.37 -27.90 -14.37
N THR A 720 -20.26 -27.18 -15.01
CA THR A 720 -21.39 -26.54 -14.34
C THR A 720 -22.35 -27.58 -13.78
N VAL A 721 -22.75 -27.41 -12.54
CA VAL A 721 -23.75 -28.24 -11.86
C VAL A 721 -25.02 -27.43 -11.62
N GLU A 722 -26.09 -27.83 -12.25
CA GLU A 722 -27.43 -27.28 -12.00
C GLU A 722 -28.01 -27.85 -10.72
N LEU A 723 -28.63 -27.02 -9.90
CA LEU A 723 -29.20 -27.33 -8.59
C LEU A 723 -30.64 -26.81 -8.46
N PRO A 724 -31.56 -27.20 -9.38
CA PRO A 724 -32.92 -26.68 -9.35
C PRO A 724 -33.69 -27.10 -8.09
N GLU A 725 -33.29 -28.21 -7.44
CA GLU A 725 -33.87 -28.72 -6.21
C GLU A 725 -33.49 -27.89 -4.96
N ALA A 726 -32.42 -27.11 -5.01
CA ALA A 726 -31.95 -26.32 -3.86
C ALA A 726 -32.99 -25.27 -3.42
N ASN A 727 -33.26 -25.19 -2.14
CA ASN A 727 -34.07 -24.13 -1.56
C ASN A 727 -33.16 -22.96 -1.22
N MET A 728 -33.26 -21.83 -1.93
CA MET A 728 -32.39 -20.66 -1.76
C MET A 728 -32.44 -20.07 -0.35
N PHE A 729 -33.44 -20.36 0.44
CA PHE A 729 -33.61 -19.79 1.79
C PHE A 729 -33.03 -20.67 2.90
N THR A 730 -32.78 -21.95 2.64
CA THR A 730 -32.34 -22.91 3.65
C THR A 730 -31.12 -23.70 3.24
N ASP A 731 -30.79 -23.74 1.93
CA ASP A 731 -29.74 -24.61 1.44
C ASP A 731 -28.53 -23.78 0.94
N HIS A 732 -27.37 -24.38 1.08
CA HIS A 732 -26.11 -23.82 0.63
C HIS A 732 -25.22 -24.90 0.05
N VAL A 733 -24.25 -24.55 -0.77
CA VAL A 733 -23.22 -25.48 -1.21
C VAL A 733 -21.96 -25.26 -0.38
N HIS A 734 -21.49 -26.32 0.25
CA HIS A 734 -20.14 -26.42 0.82
C HIS A 734 -19.24 -27.08 -0.23
N TYR A 735 -18.04 -26.50 -0.43
CA TYR A 735 -17.01 -27.04 -1.32
C TYR A 735 -15.64 -26.93 -0.68
N ALA A 736 -14.82 -27.97 -0.90
CA ALA A 736 -13.49 -28.06 -0.33
C ALA A 736 -12.48 -28.68 -1.30
N CYS A 737 -11.23 -28.26 -1.17
CA CYS A 737 -10.09 -28.75 -1.94
C CYS A 737 -9.09 -29.41 -1.00
N TYR A 738 -8.66 -30.62 -1.35
CA TYR A 738 -7.71 -31.39 -0.56
C TYR A 738 -6.45 -31.68 -1.38
N GLN A 739 -5.31 -31.59 -0.71
CA GLN A 739 -4.04 -31.99 -1.26
C GLN A 739 -3.34 -32.95 -0.27
N ASN A 740 -2.92 -34.12 -0.74
CA ASN A 740 -2.32 -35.17 0.11
C ASN A 740 -3.17 -35.55 1.34
N GLY A 741 -4.49 -35.37 1.26
CA GLY A 741 -5.44 -35.67 2.32
C GLY A 741 -5.65 -34.51 3.31
N GLU A 742 -4.93 -33.41 3.19
CA GLU A 742 -5.11 -32.18 3.95
C GLU A 742 -6.01 -31.20 3.20
N MET A 743 -6.94 -30.56 3.89
CA MET A 743 -7.78 -29.50 3.33
C MET A 743 -6.98 -28.21 3.19
N ILE A 744 -6.88 -27.71 1.96
CA ILE A 744 -6.10 -26.51 1.64
C ILE A 744 -6.97 -25.29 1.28
N SER A 745 -8.23 -25.51 0.94
CA SER A 745 -9.19 -24.45 0.62
C SER A 745 -10.62 -24.97 0.84
N GLU A 746 -11.45 -24.16 1.45
CA GLU A 746 -12.89 -24.44 1.60
C GLU A 746 -13.69 -23.14 1.60
N SER A 747 -14.95 -23.21 1.24
CA SER A 747 -15.90 -22.10 1.38
C SER A 747 -17.33 -22.60 1.19
N THR A 748 -18.29 -21.69 1.42
CA THR A 748 -19.70 -21.95 1.13
C THR A 748 -20.26 -20.88 0.21
N VAL A 749 -21.27 -21.23 -0.58
CA VAL A 749 -22.06 -20.27 -1.35
C VAL A 749 -23.54 -20.43 -1.06
N LEU A 750 -24.23 -19.28 -0.94
CA LEU A 750 -25.68 -19.19 -0.81
C LEU A 750 -26.27 -18.84 -2.17
N PHE A 751 -27.48 -19.32 -2.46
CA PHE A 751 -28.24 -18.93 -3.65
C PHE A 751 -29.11 -17.68 -3.44
N SER A 752 -29.15 -17.17 -2.21
CA SER A 752 -29.78 -15.91 -1.81
C SER A 752 -28.76 -14.94 -1.22
N VAL A 753 -29.19 -13.72 -0.94
CA VAL A 753 -28.41 -12.84 -0.06
C VAL A 753 -28.48 -13.31 1.39
N PRO A 754 -27.45 -13.08 2.22
CA PRO A 754 -27.45 -13.52 3.61
C PRO A 754 -28.68 -13.11 4.43
N LYS A 755 -29.30 -11.96 4.17
CA LYS A 755 -30.50 -11.50 4.91
C LYS A 755 -31.74 -12.39 4.70
N TYR A 756 -31.82 -13.13 3.61
CA TYR A 756 -32.96 -13.99 3.29
C TYR A 756 -32.74 -15.44 3.71
N TYR A 757 -31.49 -15.81 3.98
CA TYR A 757 -31.20 -17.16 4.43
C TYR A 757 -31.70 -17.39 5.87
N ASP A 758 -32.34 -18.52 6.11
CA ASP A 758 -32.95 -18.88 7.39
C ASP A 758 -31.93 -19.57 8.31
N TYR A 759 -31.06 -18.75 8.93
CA TYR A 759 -30.06 -19.25 9.89
C TYR A 759 -30.71 -19.79 11.15
N ILE A 760 -30.31 -20.97 11.57
CA ILE A 760 -30.62 -21.58 12.86
C ILE A 760 -29.55 -21.11 13.86
N ASP A 761 -29.89 -20.99 15.15
CA ASP A 761 -28.90 -20.69 16.19
C ASP A 761 -27.77 -21.72 16.17
N PRO A 762 -26.57 -21.34 15.78
CA PRO A 762 -25.46 -22.27 15.67
C PRO A 762 -24.92 -22.74 17.01
N GLN A 763 -25.33 -22.13 18.12
CA GLN A 763 -24.88 -22.45 19.48
C GLN A 763 -23.36 -22.60 19.52
N LEU A 764 -22.65 -21.58 19.01
CA LEU A 764 -21.19 -21.56 18.96
C LEU A 764 -20.58 -21.82 20.34
N SER A 765 -19.60 -22.70 20.39
CA SER A 765 -18.80 -22.96 21.58
C SER A 765 -17.33 -23.06 21.23
N CYS A 766 -16.44 -22.68 22.16
CA CYS A 766 -15.02 -22.83 21.99
C CYS A 766 -14.34 -23.37 23.25
N ARG A 767 -13.17 -23.95 23.05
CA ARG A 767 -12.20 -24.31 24.10
C ARG A 767 -10.79 -23.93 23.65
N VAL A 768 -9.94 -23.65 24.59
CA VAL A 768 -8.53 -23.33 24.33
C VAL A 768 -7.66 -24.54 24.69
N GLU A 769 -6.81 -24.97 23.79
CA GLU A 769 -5.85 -26.06 23.97
C GLU A 769 -4.45 -25.57 23.57
N GLY A 770 -3.65 -25.12 24.56
CA GLY A 770 -2.32 -24.53 24.30
C GLY A 770 -2.44 -23.18 23.59
N ASP A 771 -1.89 -23.07 22.40
CA ASP A 771 -1.96 -21.91 21.50
C ASP A 771 -3.05 -22.02 20.44
N GLU A 772 -3.94 -22.99 20.56
CA GLU A 772 -5.07 -23.20 19.65
C GLU A 772 -6.43 -22.91 20.31
N ILE A 773 -7.32 -22.35 19.53
CA ILE A 773 -8.75 -22.24 19.84
C ILE A 773 -9.48 -23.26 18.96
N ILE A 774 -10.34 -24.07 19.60
CA ILE A 774 -11.16 -25.04 18.91
C ILE A 774 -12.61 -24.56 18.98
N VAL A 775 -13.17 -24.22 17.84
CA VAL A 775 -14.53 -23.70 17.68
C VAL A 775 -15.43 -24.79 17.13
N SER A 776 -16.65 -24.91 17.64
CA SER A 776 -17.67 -25.84 17.15
C SER A 776 -19.06 -25.20 17.09
N ALA A 777 -19.90 -25.74 16.20
CA ALA A 777 -21.27 -25.31 15.98
C ALA A 777 -22.25 -26.51 15.98
N LYS A 778 -23.54 -26.26 16.26
CA LYS A 778 -24.61 -27.24 16.20
C LYS A 778 -25.55 -27.05 15.00
N ALA A 779 -25.38 -26.02 14.23
CA ALA A 779 -26.03 -25.75 12.95
C ALA A 779 -25.03 -24.93 12.10
N TYR A 780 -25.29 -24.82 10.82
CA TYR A 780 -24.47 -24.04 9.92
C TYR A 780 -24.28 -22.59 10.44
N ALA A 781 -23.03 -22.16 10.55
CA ALA A 781 -22.63 -20.84 11.00
C ALA A 781 -21.79 -20.15 9.93
N LYS A 782 -22.31 -19.08 9.33
CA LYS A 782 -21.59 -18.29 8.32
C LYS A 782 -20.77 -17.18 8.97
N SER A 783 -19.53 -17.03 8.51
CA SER A 783 -18.59 -15.96 8.88
C SER A 783 -18.42 -15.82 10.39
N VAL A 784 -18.01 -16.90 11.04
CA VAL A 784 -17.75 -16.93 12.48
C VAL A 784 -16.58 -16.03 12.80
N GLU A 785 -16.83 -14.98 13.59
CA GLU A 785 -15.81 -14.12 14.18
C GLU A 785 -15.50 -14.59 15.59
N VAL A 786 -14.22 -14.68 15.90
CA VAL A 786 -13.70 -15.01 17.23
C VAL A 786 -12.85 -13.84 17.71
N LEU A 787 -13.22 -13.24 18.83
CA LEU A 787 -12.54 -12.08 19.41
C LEU A 787 -12.08 -12.37 20.84
N ASN A 788 -10.96 -11.77 21.26
CA ASN A 788 -10.60 -11.66 22.67
C ASN A 788 -11.18 -10.37 23.28
N GLU A 789 -10.99 -10.16 24.58
CA GLU A 789 -11.51 -8.98 25.30
C GLU A 789 -11.00 -7.65 24.73
N ASN A 790 -9.76 -7.63 24.24
CA ASN A 790 -9.10 -6.43 23.71
C ASN A 790 -9.26 -6.23 22.22
N GLU A 791 -9.80 -7.21 21.48
CA GLU A 791 -9.88 -7.20 20.01
C GLU A 791 -8.52 -6.91 19.35
N ASP A 792 -7.42 -7.41 19.93
CA ASP A 792 -6.05 -7.08 19.56
C ASP A 792 -5.21 -8.30 19.14
N TRP A 793 -5.79 -9.50 19.15
CA TRP A 793 -5.09 -10.68 18.70
C TRP A 793 -5.10 -10.84 17.17
N VAL A 794 -4.14 -11.59 16.67
CA VAL A 794 -4.13 -12.11 15.31
C VAL A 794 -4.26 -13.63 15.40
N LEU A 795 -5.27 -14.16 14.73
CA LEU A 795 -5.50 -15.58 14.59
C LEU A 795 -5.00 -16.07 13.23
N GLU A 796 -4.67 -17.35 13.14
CA GLU A 796 -4.33 -17.97 11.87
C GLU A 796 -5.47 -17.88 10.85
N ASP A 797 -6.71 -17.97 11.32
CA ASP A 797 -7.94 -17.79 10.53
C ASP A 797 -9.05 -17.18 11.38
N ASN A 798 -9.98 -16.46 10.74
CA ASN A 798 -11.15 -15.87 11.38
C ASN A 798 -12.23 -15.62 10.32
N TYR A 799 -13.44 -15.28 10.69
CA TYR A 799 -14.56 -15.05 9.77
C TYR A 799 -14.78 -16.23 8.80
N PHE A 800 -14.62 -17.45 9.29
CA PHE A 800 -14.79 -18.70 8.54
C PHE A 800 -16.22 -19.23 8.65
N ASP A 801 -16.61 -20.08 7.69
CA ASP A 801 -17.87 -20.81 7.76
C ASP A 801 -17.64 -22.11 8.53
N LEU A 802 -18.66 -22.60 9.25
CA LEU A 802 -18.57 -23.81 10.08
C LEU A 802 -19.85 -24.62 9.98
N GLU A 803 -19.70 -25.90 9.67
CA GLU A 803 -20.78 -26.85 9.60
C GLU A 803 -21.11 -27.48 10.96
N ALA A 804 -22.35 -27.98 11.12
CA ALA A 804 -22.77 -28.62 12.35
C ALA A 804 -21.94 -29.85 12.66
N GLY A 805 -21.42 -29.97 13.89
CA GLY A 805 -20.62 -31.09 14.36
C GLY A 805 -19.16 -31.10 13.88
N GLU A 806 -18.75 -30.14 13.09
CA GLU A 806 -17.33 -29.95 12.77
C GLU A 806 -16.62 -29.10 13.83
N GLU A 807 -15.31 -29.32 13.99
CA GLU A 807 -14.43 -28.53 14.83
C GLU A 807 -13.38 -27.81 13.99
N ARG A 808 -13.33 -26.48 14.12
CA ARG A 808 -12.29 -25.64 13.51
C ARG A 808 -11.19 -25.37 14.53
N ARG A 809 -9.96 -25.81 14.22
CA ARG A 809 -8.76 -25.51 15.02
C ARG A 809 -8.09 -24.25 14.45
N ILE A 810 -7.81 -23.27 15.28
CA ILE A 810 -7.26 -21.96 14.91
C ILE A 810 -6.12 -21.66 15.84
N ARG A 811 -4.95 -21.48 15.29
CA ARG A 811 -3.78 -21.07 16.08
C ARG A 811 -3.83 -19.57 16.41
N ILE A 812 -3.46 -19.22 17.64
CA ILE A 812 -3.24 -17.85 18.07
C ILE A 812 -1.83 -17.45 17.59
N VAL A 813 -1.76 -16.53 16.63
CA VAL A 813 -0.49 -16.00 16.09
C VAL A 813 0.11 -14.96 17.04
N SER A 814 -0.75 -14.10 17.59
CA SER A 814 -0.35 -13.12 18.62
C SER A 814 -1.55 -12.69 19.46
N GLY A 815 -1.31 -12.23 20.68
CA GLY A 815 -2.33 -11.79 21.64
C GLY A 815 -2.74 -12.86 22.65
N ASP A 816 -3.66 -12.50 23.54
CA ASP A 816 -4.13 -13.31 24.67
C ASP A 816 -5.48 -13.99 24.40
N ALA A 817 -5.70 -15.18 24.96
CA ALA A 817 -6.97 -15.91 24.92
C ALA A 817 -7.94 -15.52 26.04
N ASN A 818 -7.92 -14.28 26.51
CA ASN A 818 -8.77 -13.82 27.60
C ASN A 818 -10.10 -13.26 27.06
N GLY A 819 -11.22 -13.57 27.76
CA GLY A 819 -12.53 -12.99 27.46
C GLY A 819 -13.06 -13.33 26.06
N ILE A 820 -12.82 -14.57 25.58
CA ILE A 820 -13.20 -14.97 24.22
C ILE A 820 -14.72 -14.85 24.05
N HIS A 821 -15.11 -14.19 22.98
CA HIS A 821 -16.49 -14.11 22.52
C HIS A 821 -16.57 -14.38 21.02
N MET A 822 -17.72 -14.85 20.57
CA MET A 822 -17.93 -15.27 19.20
C MET A 822 -19.27 -14.76 18.69
N ARG A 823 -19.36 -14.53 17.41
CA ARG A 823 -20.60 -14.25 16.68
C ARG A 823 -20.51 -14.77 15.25
N SER A 824 -21.66 -14.85 14.60
CA SER A 824 -21.79 -15.21 13.19
C SER A 824 -22.88 -14.36 12.53
N VAL A 825 -23.13 -14.55 11.23
CA VAL A 825 -24.22 -13.86 10.53
C VAL A 825 -25.58 -14.06 11.24
N TYR A 826 -25.80 -15.19 11.96
CA TYR A 826 -26.99 -15.40 12.79
C TYR A 826 -27.23 -14.26 13.78
N ASN A 827 -26.20 -13.62 14.29
CA ASN A 827 -26.28 -12.54 15.29
C ASN A 827 -26.61 -11.16 14.70
N ILE A 828 -26.66 -11.05 13.36
CA ILE A 828 -27.07 -9.82 12.68
C ILE A 828 -28.61 -9.72 12.71
N ARG A 829 -29.17 -9.11 13.78
CA ARG A 829 -30.61 -8.99 14.01
C ARG A 829 -30.96 -7.66 14.61
#